data_6332bd31371afd8186bb09a95973a2d4
#
_entry.id   6332bd31371afd8186bb09a95973a2d4
#
_cell.length_a   1.000
_cell.length_b   1.000
_cell.length_c   1.000
_cell.angle_alpha   90.00
_cell.angle_beta   90.00
_cell.angle_gamma   90.00
#
_symmetry.space_group_name_H-M   'P 1'
#
loop_
_entity.id
_entity.type
_entity.pdbx_description
1 polymer ?
#
loop_
_entity_poly.entity_id
_entity_poly.type
_entity_poly.pdbx_seq_one_letter_code
_entity_poly.pdbx_strand_id
1 'polypeptide(L)'
;MKTYISILAIALALFSCNSEEKRITEIKSPNEKVVVNFNVNNEGRPFYVLSFNNKKVVDTSYLGFEFKDAPAFNKNFIIKNTSTADFNETWQMPWGEQLDVVNNYKELKVELQEKTSPERFLNIIFKVYDDGIGFRYEFPEQARLRGEVFITEEHTEFNLTEDYKTFWIPGDWDIYEHLYNTTNLSEVDALQYANHKNLAQTYIPENAVNTPVTMVGEDGIHLSFHEAALVDYSGMTLKVDTKNLNLKSNLVGSENTDYKVKKTMPFNTPWRTIQITDNAPDLIESKLIVNLNEPNKLGDVSWFKPMKYTGVWWEMHLGKSSWDYGMTQDMSTWTDGGKSHGHHGATTENVKNFIDFSAKNNIGGVLVEGWNTGWEHWIGFEDREGVFDFVTPYPDYDIDEVVRYGKEKGVQIIMHHETSAATETYTKQQDTAYALMQKYGMHAVKSGYVGKILPKGEYHHGQYMVNHYNNAAIKAAKYEVAVNAHEPIKATGLRRTYPNIISREGLRGQEFNAWASDGGNPPEHLPIVAFTRMLSGPIDFTPGIFNIKFDEYKKDNQVNTTIAQQLALYVVIYSPVQMAADLVEHYEANPEPLQFIKDVGVDWQETKVLNGVVGDYVTIARKERETGHWFVGGITDENSRTLQLDFSFLDDNETYEAIIYKDGENAHWDDNPLDIEIEKIELKKDSKLTIKLAEGGGFAISLLKR
;
A
#
# COMPACT_ATOMS: atom_id res chain seq x y z
N MET A 1 -43.51 -66.26 64.69
CA MET A 1 -42.41 -66.03 63.73
C MET A 1 -42.70 -64.73 63.00
N LYS A 2 -42.01 -63.66 63.36
CA LYS A 2 -42.15 -62.35 62.75
C LYS A 2 -40.87 -62.07 61.94
N THR A 3 -41.03 -61.95 60.62
CA THR A 3 -39.94 -61.69 59.68
C THR A 3 -39.84 -60.19 59.54
N TYR A 4 -38.68 -59.60 59.84
CA TYR A 4 -38.36 -58.19 59.60
C TYR A 4 -37.71 -58.06 58.20
N ILE A 5 -38.31 -57.24 57.35
CA ILE A 5 -37.75 -56.84 56.09
C ILE A 5 -37.06 -55.48 56.31
N SER A 6 -35.74 -55.47 56.21
CA SER A 6 -34.91 -54.20 56.18
C SER A 6 -34.85 -53.64 54.80
N ILE A 7 -35.40 -52.46 54.61
CA ILE A 7 -35.25 -51.68 53.36
C ILE A 7 -33.96 -50.88 53.47
N LEU A 8 -32.99 -51.20 52.63
CA LEU A 8 -31.72 -50.45 52.44
C LEU A 8 -31.93 -49.32 51.38
N ALA A 9 -32.06 -48.11 51.84
CA ALA A 9 -32.13 -46.97 50.96
C ALA A 9 -30.72 -46.60 50.48
N ILE A 10 -30.43 -46.84 49.19
CA ILE A 10 -29.18 -46.36 48.52
C ILE A 10 -29.42 -44.94 48.09
N ALA A 11 -28.78 -43.96 48.77
CA ALA A 11 -28.71 -42.59 48.34
C ALA A 11 -27.62 -42.46 47.23
N LEU A 12 -28.06 -42.35 45.98
CA LEU A 12 -27.18 -41.91 44.85
C LEU A 12 -26.86 -40.41 45.02
N ALA A 13 -25.71 -40.11 45.56
CA ALA A 13 -25.15 -38.79 45.49
C ALA A 13 -24.68 -38.54 44.04
N LEU A 14 -25.46 -37.80 43.26
CA LEU A 14 -25.03 -37.22 41.99
C LEU A 14 -23.98 -36.13 42.29
N PHE A 15 -22.71 -36.50 42.28
CA PHE A 15 -21.62 -35.52 42.12
C PHE A 15 -21.71 -34.98 40.72
N SER A 16 -22.34 -33.82 40.54
CA SER A 16 -22.17 -32.99 39.37
C SER A 16 -20.72 -32.47 39.39
N CYS A 17 -19.83 -33.15 38.68
CA CYS A 17 -18.53 -32.62 38.35
C CYS A 17 -18.77 -31.47 37.36
N ASN A 18 -18.92 -30.25 37.85
CA ASN A 18 -18.67 -29.07 37.05
C ASN A 18 -17.13 -29.04 36.80
N SER A 19 -16.68 -29.72 35.77
CA SER A 19 -15.39 -29.41 35.17
C SER A 19 -15.56 -28.01 34.60
N GLU A 20 -15.04 -26.98 35.26
CA GLU A 20 -14.77 -25.71 34.57
C GLU A 20 -13.86 -26.08 33.39
N GLU A 21 -14.42 -26.09 32.19
CA GLU A 21 -13.63 -26.19 30.97
C GLU A 21 -12.59 -25.07 31.03
N LYS A 22 -11.32 -25.45 31.10
CA LYS A 22 -10.20 -24.50 31.17
C LYS A 22 -10.22 -23.66 29.89
N ARG A 23 -10.70 -22.43 29.99
CA ARG A 23 -10.77 -21.51 28.83
C ARG A 23 -9.37 -21.23 28.32
N ILE A 24 -9.16 -21.40 27.03
CA ILE A 24 -7.90 -21.12 26.39
C ILE A 24 -7.85 -19.59 26.14
N THR A 25 -6.92 -18.90 26.76
CA THR A 25 -6.73 -17.46 26.64
C THR A 25 -5.36 -17.10 26.06
N GLU A 26 -4.52 -18.11 25.82
CA GLU A 26 -3.22 -17.99 25.19
C GLU A 26 -3.19 -18.74 23.86
N ILE A 27 -2.61 -18.13 22.85
CA ILE A 27 -2.34 -18.76 21.56
C ILE A 27 -0.95 -18.38 21.06
N LYS A 28 -0.28 -19.34 20.40
CA LYS A 28 1.07 -19.19 19.85
C LYS A 28 1.04 -19.35 18.35
N SER A 29 1.97 -18.70 17.66
CA SER A 29 2.22 -18.94 16.24
C SER A 29 2.63 -20.40 15.96
N PRO A 30 2.64 -20.86 14.69
CA PRO A 30 3.12 -22.19 14.34
C PRO A 30 4.54 -22.49 14.86
N ASN A 31 5.47 -21.52 14.78
CA ASN A 31 6.86 -21.62 15.30
C ASN A 31 6.99 -21.29 16.79
N GLU A 32 5.89 -20.97 17.47
CA GLU A 32 5.81 -20.61 18.90
C GLU A 32 6.54 -19.33 19.33
N LYS A 33 7.08 -18.53 18.40
CA LYS A 33 7.79 -17.29 18.71
C LYS A 33 6.84 -16.13 19.07
N VAL A 34 5.69 -16.03 18.39
CA VAL A 34 4.66 -15.01 18.63
C VAL A 34 3.61 -15.57 19.56
N VAL A 35 3.33 -14.89 20.68
CA VAL A 35 2.38 -15.36 21.71
C VAL A 35 1.40 -14.24 22.04
N VAL A 36 0.10 -14.51 21.87
CA VAL A 36 -1.00 -13.63 22.28
C VAL A 36 -1.63 -14.19 23.53
N ASN A 37 -1.76 -13.36 24.56
CA ASN A 37 -2.54 -13.61 25.75
C ASN A 37 -3.72 -12.64 25.81
N PHE A 38 -4.93 -13.16 25.84
CA PHE A 38 -6.16 -12.37 25.97
C PHE A 38 -6.82 -12.57 27.32
N ASN A 39 -7.37 -11.51 27.91
CA ASN A 39 -8.13 -11.62 29.15
C ASN A 39 -9.14 -10.46 29.32
N VAL A 40 -9.92 -10.51 30.40
CA VAL A 40 -10.79 -9.42 30.90
C VAL A 40 -10.36 -9.06 32.31
N ASN A 41 -10.22 -7.76 32.61
CA ASN A 41 -9.87 -7.31 33.95
C ASN A 41 -11.08 -7.37 34.91
N ASN A 42 -10.89 -6.97 36.17
CA ASN A 42 -11.94 -7.01 37.21
C ASN A 42 -13.17 -6.14 36.87
N GLU A 43 -13.03 -5.12 36.06
CA GLU A 43 -14.11 -4.25 35.54
C GLU A 43 -14.80 -4.87 34.32
N GLY A 44 -14.29 -5.97 33.81
CA GLY A 44 -14.75 -6.60 32.57
C GLY A 44 -14.27 -5.87 31.32
N ARG A 45 -13.12 -5.15 31.36
CA ARG A 45 -12.50 -4.56 30.19
C ARG A 45 -11.67 -5.62 29.47
N PRO A 46 -11.92 -5.91 28.18
CA PRO A 46 -11.12 -6.84 27.41
C PRO A 46 -9.75 -6.22 27.08
N PHE A 47 -8.71 -7.03 27.13
CA PHE A 47 -7.35 -6.63 26.78
C PHE A 47 -6.53 -7.81 26.26
N TYR A 48 -5.47 -7.50 25.55
CA TYR A 48 -4.47 -8.48 25.10
C TYR A 48 -3.05 -8.02 25.46
N VAL A 49 -2.14 -9.00 25.46
CA VAL A 49 -0.70 -8.83 25.62
C VAL A 49 -0.03 -9.62 24.51
N LEU A 50 1.02 -9.06 23.89
CA LEU A 50 1.77 -9.69 22.82
C LEU A 50 3.24 -9.85 23.20
N SER A 51 3.74 -11.07 23.00
CA SER A 51 5.16 -11.40 23.22
C SER A 51 5.79 -12.00 21.96
N PHE A 52 7.05 -11.72 21.77
CA PHE A 52 7.87 -12.28 20.69
C PHE A 52 9.20 -12.79 21.27
N ASN A 53 9.59 -14.02 20.94
CA ASN A 53 10.78 -14.68 21.48
C ASN A 53 10.85 -14.61 23.04
N ASN A 54 9.71 -14.82 23.72
CA ASN A 54 9.53 -14.71 25.17
C ASN A 54 9.71 -13.28 25.75
N LYS A 55 9.92 -12.25 24.93
CA LYS A 55 9.91 -10.84 25.34
C LYS A 55 8.53 -10.23 25.09
N LYS A 56 7.95 -9.57 26.08
CA LYS A 56 6.76 -8.78 25.89
C LYS A 56 7.09 -7.58 25.03
N VAL A 57 6.33 -7.34 23.94
CA VAL A 57 6.50 -6.22 23.01
C VAL A 57 5.31 -5.27 23.04
N VAL A 58 4.10 -5.79 23.31
CA VAL A 58 2.90 -5.00 23.60
C VAL A 58 2.35 -5.44 24.95
N ASP A 59 2.27 -4.51 25.90
CA ASP A 59 1.70 -4.77 27.23
C ASP A 59 0.18 -4.63 27.21
N THR A 60 -0.46 -4.73 28.36
CA THR A 60 -1.91 -4.67 28.55
C THR A 60 -2.55 -3.57 27.70
N SER A 61 -3.15 -3.96 26.58
CA SER A 61 -3.77 -3.08 25.58
C SER A 61 -5.27 -3.34 25.55
N TYR A 62 -6.04 -2.33 25.93
CA TYR A 62 -7.50 -2.43 26.06
C TYR A 62 -8.20 -2.29 24.71
N LEU A 63 -9.40 -2.91 24.64
CA LEU A 63 -10.23 -3.01 23.45
C LEU A 63 -11.66 -2.55 23.76
N GLY A 64 -12.35 -1.96 22.79
CA GLY A 64 -13.74 -1.54 22.97
C GLY A 64 -14.24 -0.58 21.91
N PHE A 65 -15.51 -0.15 22.10
CA PHE A 65 -16.20 0.77 21.19
C PHE A 65 -17.05 1.80 21.91
N GLU A 66 -17.25 2.93 21.28
CA GLU A 66 -18.32 3.87 21.59
C GLU A 66 -19.28 3.96 20.42
N PHE A 67 -20.56 4.12 20.74
CA PHE A 67 -21.64 4.23 19.79
C PHE A 67 -22.41 5.52 20.00
N LYS A 68 -22.95 6.08 18.93
CA LYS A 68 -23.85 7.24 19.00
C LYS A 68 -25.13 6.93 19.77
N ASP A 69 -25.80 5.82 19.46
CA ASP A 69 -27.18 5.52 19.90
C ASP A 69 -27.24 4.31 20.84
N ALA A 70 -26.11 3.85 21.39
CA ALA A 70 -26.05 2.74 22.32
C ALA A 70 -24.98 2.98 23.40
N PRO A 71 -25.11 2.36 24.60
CA PRO A 71 -24.06 2.45 25.61
C PRO A 71 -22.72 1.94 25.11
N ALA A 72 -21.62 2.52 25.61
CA ALA A 72 -20.26 2.10 25.29
C ALA A 72 -20.06 0.59 25.48
N PHE A 73 -19.19 0.01 24.68
CA PHE A 73 -18.97 -1.45 24.58
C PHE A 73 -17.50 -1.74 24.90
N ASN A 74 -17.05 -1.34 26.09
CA ASN A 74 -15.66 -1.35 26.52
C ASN A 74 -15.43 -1.90 27.94
N LYS A 75 -16.47 -2.35 28.66
CA LYS A 75 -16.40 -2.93 30.00
C LYS A 75 -17.59 -3.84 30.29
N ASN A 76 -17.62 -4.42 31.51
CA ASN A 76 -18.66 -5.37 31.98
C ASN A 76 -18.67 -6.70 31.22
N PHE A 77 -17.64 -7.06 30.52
CA PHE A 77 -17.58 -8.35 29.83
C PHE A 77 -17.14 -9.49 30.73
N ILE A 78 -17.62 -10.69 30.38
CA ILE A 78 -17.05 -11.97 30.72
C ILE A 78 -16.65 -12.70 29.44
N ILE A 79 -15.64 -13.53 29.53
CA ILE A 79 -15.36 -14.53 28.50
C ILE A 79 -16.43 -15.62 28.63
N LYS A 80 -17.30 -15.73 27.63
CA LYS A 80 -18.35 -16.76 27.59
C LYS A 80 -17.78 -18.08 27.08
N ASN A 81 -17.02 -18.02 26.00
CA ASN A 81 -16.41 -19.19 25.37
C ASN A 81 -15.09 -18.81 24.67
N THR A 82 -14.25 -19.80 24.44
CA THR A 82 -13.05 -19.67 23.57
C THR A 82 -12.92 -20.91 22.70
N SER A 83 -12.44 -20.74 21.49
CA SER A 83 -12.09 -21.84 20.59
C SER A 83 -10.82 -21.52 19.80
N THR A 84 -10.11 -22.56 19.41
CA THR A 84 -8.89 -22.46 18.61
C THR A 84 -9.03 -23.27 17.32
N ALA A 85 -8.33 -22.85 16.28
CA ALA A 85 -8.19 -23.58 15.02
C ALA A 85 -6.78 -23.40 14.45
N ASP A 86 -6.30 -24.42 13.74
CA ASP A 86 -5.08 -24.33 12.93
C ASP A 86 -5.47 -24.22 11.47
N PHE A 87 -4.75 -23.41 10.72
CA PHE A 87 -4.99 -23.21 9.29
C PHE A 87 -3.68 -23.19 8.51
N ASN A 88 -3.64 -23.92 7.40
CA ASN A 88 -2.48 -23.94 6.50
C ASN A 88 -2.95 -24.18 5.07
N GLU A 89 -2.66 -23.24 4.20
CA GLU A 89 -2.86 -23.35 2.74
C GLU A 89 -1.69 -22.69 2.00
N THR A 90 -1.47 -23.09 0.75
CA THR A 90 -0.68 -22.33 -0.20
C THR A 90 -1.61 -21.91 -1.35
N TRP A 91 -1.63 -20.61 -1.65
CA TRP A 91 -2.40 -20.05 -2.75
C TRP A 91 -1.49 -19.28 -3.70
N GLN A 92 -1.94 -19.03 -4.91
CA GLN A 92 -1.15 -18.33 -5.93
C GLN A 92 -1.70 -16.94 -6.21
N MET A 93 -0.79 -15.95 -6.26
CA MET A 93 -1.13 -14.63 -6.76
C MET A 93 -1.28 -14.69 -8.28
N PRO A 94 -2.35 -14.14 -8.87
CA PRO A 94 -2.46 -14.01 -10.32
C PRO A 94 -1.28 -13.27 -10.94
N TRP A 95 -0.83 -12.20 -10.30
CA TRP A 95 0.42 -11.48 -10.51
C TRP A 95 0.86 -10.91 -9.15
N GLY A 96 2.14 -10.64 -9.00
CA GLY A 96 2.60 -10.10 -7.73
C GLY A 96 4.10 -10.20 -7.53
N GLU A 97 4.49 -9.83 -6.32
CA GLU A 97 5.86 -9.96 -5.85
C GLU A 97 6.28 -11.42 -5.58
N GLN A 98 5.33 -12.35 -5.65
CA GLN A 98 5.56 -13.77 -5.40
C GLN A 98 4.44 -14.59 -6.04
N LEU A 99 4.75 -15.80 -6.53
CA LEU A 99 3.73 -16.69 -7.08
C LEU A 99 3.00 -17.46 -5.97
N ASP A 100 3.75 -18.26 -5.20
CA ASP A 100 3.20 -19.11 -4.15
C ASP A 100 3.24 -18.38 -2.80
N VAL A 101 2.08 -18.27 -2.16
CA VAL A 101 1.91 -17.59 -0.86
C VAL A 101 1.43 -18.61 0.16
N VAL A 102 2.25 -18.80 1.20
CA VAL A 102 1.87 -19.63 2.35
C VAL A 102 1.01 -18.82 3.31
N ASN A 103 -0.16 -19.36 3.67
CA ASN A 103 -1.07 -18.81 4.67
C ASN A 103 -1.20 -19.82 5.81
N ASN A 104 -0.31 -19.71 6.81
CA ASN A 104 -0.19 -20.62 7.93
C ASN A 104 -0.32 -19.86 9.25
N TYR A 105 -1.39 -20.10 9.99
CA TYR A 105 -1.67 -19.43 11.26
C TYR A 105 -2.43 -20.34 12.23
N LYS A 106 -2.39 -19.93 13.51
CA LYS A 106 -3.31 -20.44 14.54
C LYS A 106 -4.30 -19.36 14.90
N GLU A 107 -5.57 -19.75 15.06
CA GLU A 107 -6.67 -18.84 15.37
C GLU A 107 -7.16 -19.04 16.81
N LEU A 108 -7.37 -17.93 17.52
CA LEU A 108 -8.11 -17.88 18.78
C LEU A 108 -9.35 -17.02 18.58
N LYS A 109 -10.52 -17.63 18.75
CA LYS A 109 -11.79 -16.92 18.85
C LYS A 109 -12.19 -16.80 20.31
N VAL A 110 -12.48 -15.58 20.75
CA VAL A 110 -12.98 -15.27 22.09
C VAL A 110 -14.39 -14.71 21.96
N GLU A 111 -15.35 -15.35 22.58
CA GLU A 111 -16.75 -14.91 22.68
C GLU A 111 -16.96 -14.17 24.00
N LEU A 112 -17.27 -12.89 23.91
CA LEU A 112 -17.55 -12.03 25.06
C LEU A 112 -19.05 -11.80 25.21
N GLN A 113 -19.51 -11.71 26.47
CA GLN A 113 -20.88 -11.32 26.82
C GLN A 113 -20.82 -10.27 27.94
N GLU A 114 -21.65 -9.22 27.86
CA GLU A 114 -21.85 -8.29 28.98
C GLU A 114 -22.52 -8.99 30.13
N LYS A 115 -22.06 -8.72 31.36
CA LYS A 115 -22.61 -9.30 32.60
C LYS A 115 -24.01 -8.81 32.97
N THR A 116 -24.31 -7.58 32.54
CA THR A 116 -25.52 -6.83 32.91
C THR A 116 -26.23 -6.32 31.68
N SER A 117 -27.52 -6.00 31.82
CA SER A 117 -28.28 -5.38 30.73
C SER A 117 -27.50 -4.23 30.08
N PRO A 118 -27.42 -4.21 28.74
CA PRO A 118 -28.27 -4.96 27.77
C PRO A 118 -27.78 -6.37 27.40
N GLU A 119 -26.73 -6.92 27.99
CA GLU A 119 -26.23 -8.29 27.75
C GLU A 119 -25.86 -8.55 26.27
N ARG A 120 -25.14 -7.63 25.66
CA ARG A 120 -24.68 -7.73 24.27
C ARG A 120 -23.49 -8.67 24.13
N PHE A 121 -23.27 -9.13 22.89
CA PHE A 121 -22.19 -10.05 22.52
C PHE A 121 -21.18 -9.40 21.59
N LEU A 122 -19.91 -9.74 21.77
CA LEU A 122 -18.79 -9.35 20.91
C LEU A 122 -17.84 -10.53 20.78
N ASN A 123 -17.42 -10.86 19.56
CA ASN A 123 -16.35 -11.82 19.37
C ASN A 123 -15.06 -11.06 18.98
N ILE A 124 -13.92 -11.57 19.46
CA ILE A 124 -12.60 -11.11 19.04
C ILE A 124 -11.87 -12.30 18.45
N ILE A 125 -11.37 -12.14 17.22
CA ILE A 125 -10.64 -13.18 16.50
C ILE A 125 -9.19 -12.74 16.39
N PHE A 126 -8.28 -13.58 16.88
CA PHE A 126 -6.83 -13.43 16.66
C PHE A 126 -6.36 -14.48 15.67
N LYS A 127 -5.65 -14.06 14.63
CA LYS A 127 -4.86 -14.93 13.76
C LYS A 127 -3.39 -14.66 14.03
N VAL A 128 -2.66 -15.69 14.45
CA VAL A 128 -1.28 -15.59 14.91
C VAL A 128 -0.38 -16.33 13.92
N TYR A 129 0.43 -15.56 13.20
CA TYR A 129 1.39 -16.00 12.19
C TYR A 129 2.81 -15.99 12.77
N ASP A 130 3.75 -16.58 12.06
CA ASP A 130 5.16 -16.60 12.46
C ASP A 130 5.82 -15.20 12.36
N ASP A 131 5.25 -14.32 11.55
CA ASP A 131 5.70 -12.95 11.24
C ASP A 131 4.76 -11.86 11.80
N GLY A 132 3.82 -12.22 12.70
CA GLY A 132 2.95 -11.24 13.33
C GLY A 132 1.55 -11.72 13.65
N ILE A 133 0.66 -10.77 13.90
CA ILE A 133 -0.74 -11.03 14.22
C ILE A 133 -1.69 -10.14 13.42
N GLY A 134 -2.89 -10.67 13.16
CA GLY A 134 -4.06 -9.88 12.83
C GLY A 134 -5.17 -10.17 13.82
N PHE A 135 -5.87 -9.15 14.28
CA PHE A 135 -7.09 -9.37 15.07
C PHE A 135 -8.21 -8.44 14.59
N ARG A 136 -9.45 -8.90 14.74
CA ARG A 136 -10.64 -8.12 14.40
C ARG A 136 -11.76 -8.39 15.37
N TYR A 137 -12.74 -7.51 15.32
CA TYR A 137 -13.98 -7.67 16.07
C TYR A 137 -15.08 -8.20 15.15
N GLU A 138 -15.87 -9.16 15.65
CA GLU A 138 -17.06 -9.64 15.00
C GLU A 138 -18.28 -9.33 15.88
N PHE A 139 -19.23 -8.63 15.32
CA PHE A 139 -20.51 -8.32 15.93
C PHE A 139 -21.54 -9.34 15.45
N PRO A 140 -21.86 -10.39 16.25
CA PRO A 140 -22.77 -11.44 15.83
C PRO A 140 -24.22 -10.94 15.82
N GLU A 141 -25.08 -11.63 15.08
CA GLU A 141 -26.54 -11.42 15.18
C GLU A 141 -27.00 -11.50 16.61
N GLN A 142 -27.72 -10.52 17.12
CA GLN A 142 -28.12 -10.43 18.52
C GLN A 142 -29.36 -9.54 18.71
N ALA A 143 -30.10 -9.86 19.79
CA ALA A 143 -31.38 -9.20 20.09
C ALA A 143 -31.23 -7.75 20.60
N ARG A 144 -30.09 -7.43 21.23
CA ARG A 144 -29.86 -6.16 21.95
C ARG A 144 -29.05 -5.12 21.18
N LEU A 145 -28.56 -5.47 20.00
CA LEU A 145 -27.92 -4.57 19.06
C LEU A 145 -28.37 -5.02 17.66
N ARG A 146 -29.26 -4.28 17.00
CA ARG A 146 -29.91 -4.67 15.75
C ARG A 146 -29.95 -3.54 14.75
N GLY A 147 -30.06 -3.89 13.49
CA GLY A 147 -30.19 -2.91 12.39
C GLY A 147 -28.92 -2.13 12.17
N GLU A 148 -29.04 -0.84 12.03
CA GLU A 148 -27.90 0.07 11.82
C GLU A 148 -27.21 0.38 13.15
N VAL A 149 -25.89 0.38 13.13
CA VAL A 149 -25.01 0.70 14.27
C VAL A 149 -24.08 1.82 13.84
N PHE A 150 -23.96 2.85 14.67
CA PHE A 150 -23.15 4.03 14.40
C PHE A 150 -22.00 4.07 15.43
N ILE A 151 -20.79 3.77 14.96
CA ILE A 151 -19.56 3.78 15.77
C ILE A 151 -18.99 5.20 15.78
N THR A 152 -18.84 5.77 16.96
CA THR A 152 -18.18 7.06 17.15
C THR A 152 -16.69 6.92 17.42
N GLU A 153 -16.29 5.88 18.19
CA GLU A 153 -14.89 5.58 18.46
C GLU A 153 -14.66 4.05 18.53
N GLU A 154 -13.50 3.63 18.04
CA GLU A 154 -12.92 2.32 18.28
C GLU A 154 -11.72 2.49 19.23
N HIS A 155 -11.75 1.81 20.35
CA HIS A 155 -10.70 1.84 21.37
C HIS A 155 -9.81 0.60 21.24
N THR A 156 -8.95 0.59 20.23
CA THR A 156 -7.92 -0.43 20.07
C THR A 156 -6.57 0.19 20.48
N GLU A 157 -5.98 -0.32 21.54
CA GLU A 157 -4.72 0.15 22.10
C GLU A 157 -3.54 -0.74 21.73
N PHE A 158 -2.35 -0.15 21.68
CA PHE A 158 -1.05 -0.81 21.49
C PHE A 158 -0.07 -0.18 22.48
N ASN A 159 0.00 -0.70 23.70
CA ASN A 159 0.87 -0.21 24.76
C ASN A 159 2.27 -0.80 24.58
N LEU A 160 3.22 0.00 24.10
CA LEU A 160 4.57 -0.48 23.82
C LEU A 160 5.42 -0.57 25.08
N THR A 161 6.34 -1.53 25.10
CA THR A 161 7.16 -1.84 26.28
C THR A 161 8.49 -1.10 26.33
N GLU A 162 8.87 -0.42 25.23
CA GLU A 162 10.09 0.37 25.14
C GLU A 162 9.90 1.57 24.21
N ASP A 163 10.84 2.50 24.22
CA ASP A 163 10.86 3.70 23.38
C ASP A 163 11.52 3.42 22.03
N TYR A 164 10.74 2.82 21.12
CA TYR A 164 11.19 2.38 19.81
C TYR A 164 11.61 3.53 18.90
N LYS A 165 12.68 3.36 18.13
CA LYS A 165 12.98 4.20 16.95
C LYS A 165 11.84 4.03 15.95
N THR A 166 11.15 5.12 15.65
CA THR A 166 9.88 5.14 14.90
C THR A 166 10.03 5.87 13.58
N PHE A 167 9.59 5.25 12.49
CA PHE A 167 9.53 5.82 11.15
C PHE A 167 8.08 6.13 10.83
N TRP A 168 7.73 7.41 10.73
CA TRP A 168 6.34 7.85 10.71
C TRP A 168 6.11 9.05 9.79
N ILE A 169 4.89 9.15 9.27
CA ILE A 169 4.35 10.36 8.63
C ILE A 169 3.24 10.93 9.50
N PRO A 170 3.03 12.27 9.50
CA PRO A 170 1.97 12.89 10.28
C PRO A 170 0.61 12.33 9.88
N GLY A 171 -0.30 12.23 10.84
CA GLY A 171 -1.67 11.83 10.58
C GLY A 171 -2.35 12.84 9.67
N ASP A 172 -2.92 12.35 8.58
CA ASP A 172 -3.64 13.12 7.58
C ASP A 172 -4.92 12.36 7.20
N TRP A 173 -6.05 13.06 7.14
CA TRP A 173 -7.32 12.45 6.78
C TRP A 173 -7.47 12.22 5.27
N ASP A 174 -6.65 12.93 4.46
CA ASP A 174 -6.74 12.91 3.01
C ASP A 174 -5.60 12.12 2.36
N ILE A 175 -4.35 12.56 2.43
CA ILE A 175 -3.28 11.97 1.65
C ILE A 175 -2.12 11.42 2.49
N TYR A 176 -1.27 10.60 1.85
CA TYR A 176 -0.06 9.99 2.43
C TYR A 176 1.24 10.52 1.82
N GLU A 177 1.16 11.62 1.08
CA GLU A 177 2.29 12.19 0.33
C GLU A 177 3.15 13.10 1.21
N HIS A 178 3.68 12.51 2.27
CA HIS A 178 4.53 13.17 3.26
C HIS A 178 5.95 12.60 3.24
N LEU A 179 6.93 13.42 3.61
CA LEU A 179 8.24 12.92 4.02
C LEU A 179 8.13 12.20 5.36
N TYR A 180 8.91 11.12 5.49
CA TYR A 180 9.00 10.40 6.76
C TYR A 180 9.82 11.18 7.78
N ASN A 181 9.40 11.06 9.03
CA ASN A 181 10.16 11.48 10.20
C ASN A 181 10.75 10.24 10.88
N THR A 182 11.94 10.37 11.42
CA THR A 182 12.62 9.34 12.19
C THR A 182 12.94 9.88 13.57
N THR A 183 12.24 9.41 14.60
CA THR A 183 12.38 9.82 16.01
C THR A 183 12.17 8.62 16.92
N ASN A 184 12.48 8.75 18.20
CA ASN A 184 11.92 7.84 19.18
C ASN A 184 10.41 8.05 19.32
N LEU A 185 9.67 7.03 19.77
CA LEU A 185 8.22 7.12 19.95
C LEU A 185 7.84 8.24 20.93
N SER A 186 8.64 8.44 21.98
CA SER A 186 8.47 9.52 22.97
C SER A 186 8.64 10.92 22.38
N GLU A 187 9.22 11.05 21.19
CA GLU A 187 9.53 12.32 20.53
C GLU A 187 8.61 12.61 19.34
N VAL A 188 7.65 11.73 19.05
CA VAL A 188 6.69 11.92 17.94
C VAL A 188 5.86 13.17 18.19
N ASP A 189 5.98 14.16 17.30
CA ASP A 189 5.23 15.42 17.33
C ASP A 189 4.59 15.71 15.97
N ALA A 190 3.46 15.09 15.70
CA ALA A 190 2.69 15.34 14.48
C ALA A 190 1.96 16.69 14.51
N LEU A 191 1.79 17.31 15.70
CA LEU A 191 1.10 18.60 15.83
C LEU A 191 1.89 19.76 15.22
N GLN A 192 3.20 19.62 15.03
CA GLN A 192 4.01 20.62 14.34
C GLN A 192 3.51 20.90 12.91
N TYR A 193 2.81 19.96 12.29
CA TYR A 193 2.24 20.09 10.93
C TYR A 193 0.81 20.64 10.91
N ALA A 194 0.09 20.68 12.02
CA ALA A 194 -1.35 20.96 12.10
C ALA A 194 -1.77 22.30 11.49
N ASN A 195 -0.88 23.28 11.41
CA ASN A 195 -1.15 24.61 10.86
C ASN A 195 -0.71 24.79 9.38
N HIS A 196 -0.13 23.76 8.78
CA HIS A 196 0.24 23.84 7.38
C HIS A 196 -1.02 23.78 6.50
N LYS A 197 -1.16 24.75 5.62
CA LYS A 197 -2.23 24.77 4.63
C LYS A 197 -1.70 24.24 3.32
N ASN A 198 -2.31 23.18 2.84
CA ASN A 198 -2.02 22.62 1.53
C ASN A 198 -3.34 22.33 0.80
N LEU A 199 -3.26 22.27 -0.52
CA LEU A 199 -4.38 22.01 -1.41
C LEU A 199 -5.04 20.66 -1.14
N ALA A 200 -4.25 19.62 -0.90
CA ALA A 200 -4.70 18.24 -0.76
C ALA A 200 -4.66 17.69 0.67
N GLN A 201 -3.82 18.25 1.55
CA GLN A 201 -3.56 17.73 2.89
C GLN A 201 -4.57 18.24 3.93
N THR A 202 -4.99 17.35 4.84
CA THR A 202 -5.79 17.70 6.02
C THR A 202 -5.19 17.03 7.25
N TYR A 203 -4.20 17.69 7.85
CA TYR A 203 -3.54 17.20 9.05
C TYR A 203 -4.53 17.03 10.20
N ILE A 204 -4.40 15.91 10.91
CA ILE A 204 -5.22 15.60 12.08
C ILE A 204 -4.87 16.57 13.22
N PRO A 205 -5.86 17.22 13.87
CA PRO A 205 -5.61 18.18 14.94
C PRO A 205 -5.24 17.52 16.29
N GLU A 206 -4.64 16.34 16.24
CA GLU A 206 -4.16 15.55 17.37
C GLU A 206 -2.77 14.98 17.05
N ASN A 207 -2.02 14.60 18.08
CA ASN A 207 -0.75 13.91 17.87
C ASN A 207 -1.02 12.49 17.35
N ALA A 208 -1.07 12.33 16.03
CA ALA A 208 -1.43 11.10 15.37
C ALA A 208 -0.53 10.85 14.15
N VAL A 209 -0.36 9.58 13.80
CA VAL A 209 0.44 9.12 12.65
C VAL A 209 -0.40 8.23 11.73
N ASN A 210 -0.08 8.26 10.44
CA ASN A 210 -0.68 7.35 9.45
C ASN A 210 -0.03 5.96 9.54
N THR A 211 -0.71 4.96 9.01
CA THR A 211 -0.23 3.56 8.96
C THR A 211 0.03 3.11 7.51
N PRO A 212 1.02 2.25 7.23
CA PRO A 212 1.92 1.55 8.17
C PRO A 212 2.88 2.49 8.90
N VAL A 213 3.08 2.26 10.20
CA VAL A 213 4.14 2.87 10.98
C VAL A 213 5.10 1.78 11.44
N THR A 214 6.40 1.96 11.17
CA THR A 214 7.41 0.94 11.47
C THR A 214 8.31 1.40 12.60
N MET A 215 8.65 0.47 13.48
CA MET A 215 9.43 0.72 14.69
C MET A 215 10.54 -0.31 14.83
N VAL A 216 11.67 0.13 15.36
CA VAL A 216 12.85 -0.71 15.59
C VAL A 216 13.30 -0.58 17.04
N GLY A 217 13.35 -1.71 17.76
CA GLY A 217 13.84 -1.80 19.14
C GLY A 217 15.36 -1.88 19.21
N GLU A 218 15.92 -1.54 20.36
CA GLU A 218 17.37 -1.61 20.61
C GLU A 218 17.93 -3.05 20.49
N ASP A 219 17.08 -4.06 20.71
CA ASP A 219 17.42 -5.47 20.59
C ASP A 219 17.23 -6.04 19.17
N GLY A 220 16.90 -5.18 18.20
CA GLY A 220 16.72 -5.57 16.82
C GLY A 220 15.32 -6.13 16.49
N ILE A 221 14.36 -6.07 17.41
CA ILE A 221 12.95 -6.39 17.11
C ILE A 221 12.36 -5.28 16.25
N HIS A 222 11.73 -5.67 15.15
CA HIS A 222 11.03 -4.77 14.23
C HIS A 222 9.51 -4.98 14.35
N LEU A 223 8.78 -3.88 14.45
CA LEU A 223 7.31 -3.86 14.51
C LEU A 223 6.77 -3.01 13.38
N SER A 224 5.66 -3.42 12.75
CA SER A 224 4.92 -2.54 11.86
C SER A 224 3.42 -2.64 12.15
N PHE A 225 2.79 -1.50 12.43
CA PHE A 225 1.37 -1.38 12.75
C PHE A 225 0.60 -0.92 11.53
N HIS A 226 -0.45 -1.68 11.20
CA HIS A 226 -1.29 -1.39 10.04
C HIS A 226 -2.70 -2.00 10.21
N GLU A 227 -3.46 -2.03 9.13
CA GLU A 227 -4.75 -2.71 9.04
C GLU A 227 -4.86 -3.51 7.73
N ALA A 228 -5.71 -4.53 7.71
CA ALA A 228 -5.97 -5.32 6.52
C ALA A 228 -7.48 -5.48 6.28
N ALA A 229 -7.85 -5.73 5.01
CA ALA A 229 -9.25 -5.91 4.57
C ALA A 229 -10.16 -4.73 4.96
N LEU A 230 -9.75 -3.50 4.62
CA LEU A 230 -10.54 -2.28 4.85
C LEU A 230 -11.71 -2.23 3.87
N VAL A 231 -12.88 -2.71 4.34
CA VAL A 231 -14.12 -2.81 3.56
C VAL A 231 -15.26 -2.23 4.36
N ASP A 232 -15.96 -1.25 3.78
CA ASP A 232 -17.13 -0.60 4.36
C ASP A 232 -16.90 -0.19 5.83
N TYR A 233 -15.77 0.43 6.09
CA TYR A 233 -15.32 0.90 7.39
C TYR A 233 -14.43 2.13 7.18
N SER A 234 -14.17 2.90 8.23
CA SER A 234 -13.26 4.04 8.15
C SER A 234 -11.81 3.61 8.33
N GLY A 235 -10.88 4.26 7.61
CA GLY A 235 -9.45 4.06 7.77
C GLY A 235 -8.95 4.42 9.17
N MET A 236 -8.01 3.64 9.69
CA MET A 236 -7.39 3.83 10.99
C MET A 236 -6.11 4.66 10.88
N THR A 237 -6.00 5.74 11.62
CA THR A 237 -4.72 6.36 12.02
C THR A 237 -4.43 5.98 13.47
N LEU A 238 -3.24 6.30 13.96
CA LEU A 238 -2.84 5.97 15.34
C LEU A 238 -2.53 7.25 16.10
N LYS A 239 -3.34 7.55 17.12
CA LYS A 239 -3.05 8.60 18.11
C LYS A 239 -1.89 8.15 19.00
N VAL A 240 -0.94 9.03 19.20
CA VAL A 240 0.30 8.77 19.94
C VAL A 240 0.27 9.45 21.31
N ASP A 241 0.37 8.66 22.36
CA ASP A 241 0.68 9.12 23.71
C ASP A 241 2.17 8.90 23.98
N THR A 242 2.96 9.91 23.72
CA THR A 242 4.41 9.89 23.84
C THR A 242 4.90 9.67 25.27
N LYS A 243 4.10 10.07 26.28
CA LYS A 243 4.45 9.92 27.68
C LYS A 243 4.32 8.50 28.18
N ASN A 244 3.27 7.80 27.72
CA ASN A 244 2.96 6.45 28.12
C ASN A 244 3.38 5.40 27.08
N LEU A 245 4.01 5.81 25.99
CA LEU A 245 4.43 4.95 24.86
C LEU A 245 3.26 4.11 24.33
N ASN A 246 2.12 4.76 24.16
CA ASN A 246 0.89 4.11 23.73
C ASN A 246 0.45 4.63 22.36
N LEU A 247 0.05 3.69 21.50
CA LEU A 247 -0.69 3.98 20.28
C LEU A 247 -2.15 3.58 20.45
N LYS A 248 -3.05 4.37 19.92
CA LYS A 248 -4.48 4.09 19.97
C LYS A 248 -5.12 4.34 18.60
N SER A 249 -6.02 3.45 18.19
CA SER A 249 -6.80 3.65 16.97
C SER A 249 -7.51 5.00 16.98
N ASN A 250 -7.42 5.70 15.87
CA ASN A 250 -8.09 6.97 15.61
C ASN A 250 -8.69 6.89 14.21
N LEU A 251 -9.98 6.59 14.14
CA LEU A 251 -10.69 6.42 12.88
C LEU A 251 -10.93 7.78 12.20
N VAL A 252 -10.82 7.81 10.88
CA VAL A 252 -11.11 9.02 10.10
C VAL A 252 -12.62 9.23 10.04
N GLY A 253 -13.08 10.39 10.47
CA GLY A 253 -14.50 10.75 10.47
C GLY A 253 -14.95 11.42 9.18
N SER A 254 -16.08 12.12 9.28
CA SER A 254 -16.64 13.01 8.27
C SER A 254 -17.22 14.25 8.98
N GLU A 255 -17.12 15.43 8.38
CA GLU A 255 -17.80 16.63 8.90
C GLU A 255 -19.32 16.57 8.70
N ASN A 256 -19.80 15.67 7.84
CA ASN A 256 -21.21 15.53 7.49
C ASN A 256 -21.96 14.61 8.48
N THR A 257 -21.26 13.93 9.38
CA THR A 257 -21.86 12.98 10.33
C THR A 257 -21.27 13.14 11.72
N ASP A 258 -22.01 12.73 12.74
CA ASP A 258 -21.56 12.67 14.13
C ASP A 258 -21.11 11.24 14.54
N TYR A 259 -20.76 10.42 13.55
CA TYR A 259 -20.18 9.08 13.70
C TYR A 259 -19.06 8.89 12.67
N LYS A 260 -18.15 7.96 12.94
CA LYS A 260 -17.05 7.63 12.03
C LYS A 260 -17.35 6.43 11.13
N VAL A 261 -18.21 5.51 11.61
CA VAL A 261 -18.59 4.30 10.86
C VAL A 261 -20.07 3.99 11.07
N LYS A 262 -20.75 3.66 9.98
CA LYS A 262 -22.10 3.13 9.94
C LYS A 262 -22.08 1.69 9.44
N LYS A 263 -22.61 0.74 10.22
CA LYS A 263 -22.70 -0.68 9.83
C LYS A 263 -24.08 -1.23 10.05
N THR A 264 -24.44 -2.26 9.30
CA THR A 264 -25.64 -3.07 9.55
C THR A 264 -25.26 -4.39 10.19
N MET A 265 -25.96 -4.75 11.28
CA MET A 265 -25.74 -6.02 11.99
C MET A 265 -26.19 -7.23 11.15
N PRO A 266 -25.46 -8.38 11.19
CA PRO A 266 -24.15 -8.57 11.81
C PRO A 266 -23.01 -8.04 10.92
N PHE A 267 -21.85 -7.73 11.51
CA PHE A 267 -20.68 -7.25 10.73
C PHE A 267 -19.35 -7.58 11.39
N ASN A 268 -18.28 -7.46 10.61
CA ASN A 268 -16.89 -7.53 11.05
C ASN A 268 -16.19 -6.20 10.80
N THR A 269 -15.23 -5.86 11.66
CA THR A 269 -14.29 -4.75 11.39
C THR A 269 -13.18 -5.21 10.45
N PRO A 270 -12.38 -4.28 9.88
CA PRO A 270 -11.07 -4.61 9.33
C PRO A 270 -10.18 -5.29 10.37
N TRP A 271 -9.13 -5.98 9.90
CA TRP A 271 -8.11 -6.52 10.79
C TRP A 271 -7.17 -5.42 11.26
N ARG A 272 -6.85 -5.39 12.54
CA ARG A 272 -5.75 -4.61 13.11
C ARG A 272 -4.53 -5.51 13.11
N THR A 273 -3.41 -5.02 12.57
CA THR A 273 -2.24 -5.86 12.31
C THR A 273 -0.99 -5.36 13.01
N ILE A 274 -0.17 -6.27 13.47
CA ILE A 274 1.18 -6.03 13.97
C ILE A 274 2.09 -7.05 13.29
N GLN A 275 2.92 -6.61 12.35
CA GLN A 275 4.03 -7.43 11.86
C GLN A 275 5.14 -7.39 12.91
N ILE A 276 5.81 -8.52 13.14
CA ILE A 276 6.88 -8.64 14.13
C ILE A 276 7.97 -9.55 13.57
N THR A 277 9.19 -9.04 13.52
CA THR A 277 10.36 -9.80 13.03
C THR A 277 11.59 -9.47 13.87
N ASP A 278 12.60 -10.32 13.81
CA ASP A 278 13.91 -10.08 14.44
C ASP A 278 14.97 -9.51 13.48
N ASN A 279 14.54 -9.13 12.26
CA ASN A 279 15.37 -8.43 11.28
C ASN A 279 14.49 -7.64 10.30
N ALA A 280 15.03 -6.62 9.64
CA ALA A 280 14.31 -5.79 8.70
C ALA A 280 13.87 -6.54 7.42
N PRO A 281 14.67 -7.39 6.77
CA PRO A 281 14.29 -8.16 5.58
C PRO A 281 12.96 -8.89 5.69
N ASP A 282 12.70 -9.56 6.81
CA ASP A 282 11.50 -10.36 7.02
C ASP A 282 10.21 -9.51 7.05
N LEU A 283 10.28 -8.19 7.33
CA LEU A 283 9.13 -7.29 7.20
C LEU A 283 8.63 -7.22 5.75
N ILE A 284 9.55 -7.09 4.78
CA ILE A 284 9.23 -7.00 3.34
C ILE A 284 8.74 -8.36 2.81
N GLU A 285 9.34 -9.45 3.29
CA GLU A 285 8.98 -10.81 2.87
C GLU A 285 7.64 -11.28 3.46
N SER A 286 7.14 -10.64 4.52
CA SER A 286 5.86 -10.96 5.15
C SER A 286 4.68 -10.89 4.17
N LYS A 287 3.78 -11.85 4.29
CA LYS A 287 2.52 -11.90 3.53
C LYS A 287 1.28 -11.77 4.43
N LEU A 288 1.48 -11.33 5.67
CA LEU A 288 0.42 -11.18 6.67
C LEU A 288 -0.76 -10.34 6.14
N ILE A 289 -0.47 -9.17 5.54
CA ILE A 289 -1.51 -8.25 5.08
C ILE A 289 -2.41 -8.87 4.00
N VAL A 290 -1.85 -9.56 3.00
CA VAL A 290 -2.66 -10.20 1.96
C VAL A 290 -3.37 -11.45 2.48
N ASN A 291 -2.74 -12.20 3.38
CA ASN A 291 -3.31 -13.43 3.97
C ASN A 291 -4.55 -13.17 4.85
N LEU A 292 -4.67 -11.98 5.40
CA LEU A 292 -5.86 -11.56 6.18
C LEU A 292 -7.05 -11.15 5.31
N ASN A 293 -6.91 -11.16 3.99
CA ASN A 293 -7.98 -10.86 3.04
C ASN A 293 -8.64 -12.14 2.51
N GLU A 294 -9.89 -12.02 2.07
CA GLU A 294 -10.64 -13.10 1.45
C GLU A 294 -9.99 -13.55 0.13
N PRO A 295 -10.18 -14.81 -0.28
CA PRO A 295 -9.76 -15.29 -1.58
C PRO A 295 -10.33 -14.48 -2.75
N ASN A 296 -9.71 -14.63 -3.93
CA ASN A 296 -10.13 -13.96 -5.17
C ASN A 296 -11.62 -14.19 -5.47
N LYS A 297 -12.37 -13.10 -5.59
CA LYS A 297 -13.81 -13.08 -5.91
C LYS A 297 -14.11 -12.81 -7.38
N LEU A 298 -13.10 -12.47 -8.18
CA LEU A 298 -13.27 -12.15 -9.60
C LEU A 298 -13.17 -13.39 -10.51
N GLY A 299 -12.56 -14.47 -10.02
CA GLY A 299 -12.26 -15.64 -10.83
C GLY A 299 -11.08 -15.41 -11.76
N ASP A 300 -11.27 -15.63 -13.07
CA ASP A 300 -10.24 -15.39 -14.08
C ASP A 300 -10.01 -13.90 -14.29
N VAL A 301 -8.74 -13.50 -14.18
CA VAL A 301 -8.27 -12.12 -14.36
C VAL A 301 -7.18 -12.01 -15.43
N SER A 302 -7.00 -13.06 -16.25
CA SER A 302 -5.97 -13.15 -17.30
C SER A 302 -6.11 -12.11 -18.42
N TRP A 303 -7.20 -11.34 -18.41
CA TRP A 303 -7.43 -10.20 -19.29
C TRP A 303 -6.49 -9.02 -18.98
N PHE A 304 -5.93 -8.93 -17.77
CA PHE A 304 -4.86 -8.00 -17.44
C PHE A 304 -3.51 -8.75 -17.40
N LYS A 305 -2.45 -8.08 -17.86
CA LYS A 305 -1.06 -8.55 -17.75
C LYS A 305 -0.20 -7.46 -17.15
N PRO A 306 0.64 -7.78 -16.15
CA PRO A 306 1.67 -6.85 -15.68
C PRO A 306 2.55 -6.34 -16.82
N MET A 307 2.92 -5.06 -16.75
CA MET A 307 3.68 -4.43 -17.83
C MET A 307 4.51 -3.25 -17.35
N LYS A 308 5.58 -2.97 -18.06
CA LYS A 308 6.22 -1.65 -18.03
C LYS A 308 5.44 -0.71 -18.94
N TYR A 309 5.43 0.57 -18.62
CA TYR A 309 4.79 1.59 -19.43
C TYR A 309 5.58 2.90 -19.47
N THR A 310 5.43 3.66 -20.53
CA THR A 310 5.84 5.07 -20.62
C THR A 310 4.61 5.96 -20.59
N GLY A 311 4.76 7.28 -20.60
CA GLY A 311 3.57 8.11 -20.66
C GLY A 311 3.81 9.58 -20.89
N VAL A 312 2.79 10.19 -21.46
CA VAL A 312 2.61 11.63 -21.50
C VAL A 312 2.20 12.07 -20.09
N TRP A 313 3.20 12.43 -19.28
CA TRP A 313 3.05 12.73 -17.85
C TRP A 313 4.21 13.62 -17.33
N TRP A 314 5.47 13.13 -17.42
CA TRP A 314 6.63 13.81 -16.85
C TRP A 314 6.89 15.18 -17.47
N GLU A 315 6.63 15.31 -18.76
CA GLU A 315 6.78 16.57 -19.49
C GLU A 315 5.93 17.71 -18.93
N MET A 316 4.75 17.38 -18.34
CA MET A 316 3.90 18.37 -17.67
C MET A 316 4.50 18.80 -16.34
N HIS A 317 5.03 17.89 -15.56
CA HIS A 317 5.71 18.20 -14.29
C HIS A 317 6.97 19.04 -14.52
N LEU A 318 7.67 18.82 -15.62
CA LEU A 318 8.80 19.66 -16.05
C LEU A 318 8.38 21.03 -16.61
N GLY A 319 7.09 21.21 -16.94
CA GLY A 319 6.58 22.42 -17.59
C GLY A 319 6.94 22.52 -19.08
N LYS A 320 7.34 21.41 -19.73
CA LYS A 320 7.57 21.30 -21.17
C LYS A 320 6.26 21.32 -21.94
N SER A 321 5.21 20.72 -21.40
CA SER A 321 3.85 20.72 -21.92
C SER A 321 2.82 20.90 -20.79
N SER A 322 1.53 20.91 -21.13
CA SER A 322 0.41 21.06 -20.19
C SER A 322 -0.60 19.93 -20.35
N TRP A 323 -1.39 19.69 -19.29
CA TRP A 323 -2.55 18.79 -19.33
C TRP A 323 -3.74 19.38 -20.08
N ASP A 324 -3.93 20.71 -20.00
CA ASP A 324 -5.01 21.45 -20.62
C ASP A 324 -4.69 21.79 -22.08
N TYR A 325 -5.75 21.96 -22.87
CA TYR A 325 -5.66 22.30 -24.29
C TYR A 325 -5.88 23.78 -24.55
N GLY A 326 -6.77 24.41 -23.77
CA GLY A 326 -7.33 25.73 -24.07
C GLY A 326 -6.59 26.90 -23.42
N MET A 327 -6.73 28.07 -24.05
CA MET A 327 -6.17 29.32 -23.51
C MET A 327 -6.92 29.86 -22.29
N THR A 328 -8.10 29.32 -21.97
CA THR A 328 -8.94 29.76 -20.86
C THR A 328 -9.53 28.56 -20.15
N GLN A 329 -9.83 28.72 -18.87
CA GLN A 329 -10.56 27.71 -18.07
C GLN A 329 -12.07 27.79 -18.28
N ASP A 330 -12.56 28.53 -19.27
CA ASP A 330 -13.99 28.61 -19.60
C ASP A 330 -14.38 27.42 -20.48
N MET A 331 -15.01 26.43 -19.83
CA MET A 331 -15.50 25.21 -20.48
C MET A 331 -16.49 25.47 -21.61
N SER A 332 -17.19 26.61 -21.64
CA SER A 332 -18.10 26.98 -22.73
C SER A 332 -17.39 27.19 -24.06
N THR A 333 -16.09 27.45 -24.03
CA THR A 333 -15.29 27.62 -25.26
C THR A 333 -14.95 26.32 -25.98
N TRP A 334 -15.13 25.17 -25.32
CA TRP A 334 -14.85 23.83 -25.88
C TRP A 334 -15.85 23.38 -26.90
N THR A 335 -17.15 23.69 -26.69
CA THR A 335 -18.25 23.31 -27.58
C THR A 335 -18.19 24.03 -28.92
N ASP A 336 -17.50 25.17 -28.99
CA ASP A 336 -17.37 26.02 -30.19
C ASP A 336 -16.00 25.94 -30.88
N GLY A 337 -15.20 24.88 -30.62
CA GLY A 337 -13.87 24.70 -31.18
C GLY A 337 -12.82 25.59 -30.53
N GLY A 338 -12.70 25.50 -29.21
CA GLY A 338 -11.73 26.22 -28.37
C GLY A 338 -10.33 26.25 -28.98
N LYS A 339 -9.65 27.39 -28.86
CA LYS A 339 -8.31 27.56 -29.43
C LYS A 339 -7.27 26.93 -28.52
N SER A 340 -6.46 26.05 -29.09
CA SER A 340 -5.25 25.53 -28.45
C SER A 340 -4.30 26.66 -28.09
N HIS A 341 -3.69 26.59 -26.92
CA HIS A 341 -2.56 27.44 -26.56
C HIS A 341 -1.22 26.92 -27.15
N GLY A 342 -1.22 25.72 -27.76
CA GLY A 342 -0.07 25.15 -28.48
C GLY A 342 0.94 24.41 -27.57
N HIS A 343 0.62 24.18 -26.29
CA HIS A 343 1.50 23.48 -25.33
C HIS A 343 0.91 22.18 -24.79
N HIS A 344 -0.24 21.73 -25.32
CA HIS A 344 -0.90 20.50 -24.90
C HIS A 344 -0.01 19.29 -25.18
N GLY A 345 0.23 18.46 -24.15
CA GLY A 345 1.10 17.30 -24.24
C GLY A 345 0.43 16.07 -24.85
N ALA A 346 -0.85 15.85 -24.56
CA ALA A 346 -1.59 14.66 -25.00
C ALA A 346 -2.08 14.74 -26.45
N THR A 347 -1.20 15.15 -27.39
CA THR A 347 -1.52 15.15 -28.82
C THR A 347 -1.38 13.75 -29.42
N THR A 348 -2.15 13.45 -30.47
CA THR A 348 -2.04 12.19 -31.21
C THR A 348 -0.61 11.92 -31.68
N GLU A 349 0.11 12.95 -32.15
CA GLU A 349 1.48 12.84 -32.64
C GLU A 349 2.46 12.48 -31.51
N ASN A 350 2.39 13.19 -30.37
CA ASN A 350 3.26 12.93 -29.23
C ASN A 350 3.02 11.53 -28.64
N VAL A 351 1.76 11.13 -28.50
CA VAL A 351 1.43 9.77 -28.01
C VAL A 351 1.95 8.68 -28.95
N LYS A 352 1.91 8.89 -30.27
CA LYS A 352 2.50 7.94 -31.24
C LYS A 352 4.02 7.85 -31.10
N ASN A 353 4.71 8.95 -30.74
CA ASN A 353 6.13 8.91 -30.43
C ASN A 353 6.45 8.02 -29.23
N PHE A 354 5.66 8.13 -28.14
CA PHE A 354 5.77 7.23 -26.98
C PHE A 354 5.44 5.77 -27.33
N ILE A 355 4.45 5.52 -28.20
CA ILE A 355 4.12 4.17 -28.68
C ILE A 355 5.29 3.57 -29.47
N ASP A 356 5.89 4.31 -30.40
CA ASP A 356 7.04 3.85 -31.19
C ASP A 356 8.25 3.52 -30.31
N PHE A 357 8.54 4.39 -29.33
CA PHE A 357 9.59 4.14 -28.35
C PHE A 357 9.32 2.89 -27.52
N SER A 358 8.09 2.74 -27.01
CA SER A 358 7.68 1.60 -26.18
C SER A 358 7.79 0.29 -26.94
N ALA A 359 7.29 0.24 -28.17
CA ALA A 359 7.37 -0.93 -29.05
C ALA A 359 8.83 -1.34 -29.32
N LYS A 360 9.73 -0.39 -29.57
CA LYS A 360 11.16 -0.61 -29.83
C LYS A 360 11.89 -1.16 -28.60
N ASN A 361 11.43 -0.85 -27.38
CA ASN A 361 12.13 -1.08 -26.13
C ASN A 361 11.47 -2.12 -25.19
N ASN A 362 10.60 -3.00 -25.71
CA ASN A 362 9.90 -4.02 -24.91
C ASN A 362 9.10 -3.45 -23.73
N ILE A 363 8.45 -2.31 -23.95
CA ILE A 363 7.56 -1.65 -22.99
C ILE A 363 6.13 -1.85 -23.46
N GLY A 364 5.28 -2.46 -22.61
CA GLY A 364 3.98 -2.96 -23.03
C GLY A 364 2.86 -1.92 -23.05
N GLY A 365 3.04 -0.75 -22.41
CA GLY A 365 1.99 0.24 -22.27
C GLY A 365 2.42 1.68 -22.46
N VAL A 366 1.46 2.55 -22.78
CA VAL A 366 1.60 4.01 -22.78
C VAL A 366 0.43 4.63 -22.03
N LEU A 367 0.73 5.38 -20.97
CA LEU A 367 -0.23 6.22 -20.24
C LEU A 367 -0.38 7.56 -20.98
N VAL A 368 -1.61 8.08 -21.03
CA VAL A 368 -1.88 9.40 -21.59
C VAL A 368 -2.68 10.23 -20.60
N GLU A 369 -2.01 11.11 -19.88
CA GLU A 369 -2.66 12.13 -19.08
C GLU A 369 -3.03 13.34 -19.94
N GLY A 370 -4.06 14.07 -19.59
CA GLY A 370 -4.52 15.23 -20.36
C GLY A 370 -5.29 14.90 -21.64
N TRP A 371 -5.67 13.64 -21.87
CA TRP A 371 -6.33 13.23 -23.11
C TRP A 371 -7.77 13.74 -23.26
N ASN A 372 -8.48 13.92 -22.14
CA ASN A 372 -9.90 14.24 -22.05
C ASN A 372 -10.14 15.67 -21.56
N THR A 373 -11.34 16.21 -21.81
CA THR A 373 -11.74 17.56 -21.41
C THR A 373 -11.90 17.72 -19.92
N GLY A 374 -11.56 18.90 -19.38
CA GLY A 374 -11.76 19.29 -17.98
C GLY A 374 -10.54 19.89 -17.29
N TRP A 375 -9.35 19.73 -17.84
CA TRP A 375 -8.10 20.15 -17.21
C TRP A 375 -7.93 21.65 -17.05
N GLU A 376 -8.72 22.47 -17.74
CA GLU A 376 -8.73 23.92 -17.58
C GLU A 376 -9.34 24.38 -16.25
N HIS A 377 -10.08 23.50 -15.58
CA HIS A 377 -10.82 23.85 -14.36
C HIS A 377 -10.79 22.73 -13.31
N TRP A 378 -9.61 22.34 -12.84
CA TRP A 378 -9.47 21.20 -11.92
C TRP A 378 -8.84 21.58 -10.57
N ILE A 379 -7.54 21.71 -10.47
CA ILE A 379 -6.83 21.96 -9.22
C ILE A 379 -7.03 23.40 -8.74
N GLY A 380 -7.32 23.59 -7.45
CA GLY A 380 -7.49 24.91 -6.84
C GLY A 380 -8.89 25.54 -6.96
N PHE A 381 -9.83 24.93 -7.72
CA PHE A 381 -11.21 25.37 -7.79
C PHE A 381 -12.11 24.62 -6.79
N GLU A 382 -13.14 25.28 -6.25
CA GLU A 382 -14.11 24.65 -5.34
C GLU A 382 -15.26 23.96 -6.10
N ASP A 383 -15.60 24.44 -7.30
CA ASP A 383 -16.71 23.99 -8.15
C ASP A 383 -16.28 22.99 -9.22
N ARG A 384 -15.69 21.87 -8.78
CA ARG A 384 -15.13 20.84 -9.68
C ARG A 384 -16.12 19.75 -10.10
N GLU A 385 -17.34 19.71 -9.54
CA GLU A 385 -18.37 18.77 -9.97
C GLU A 385 -18.84 19.06 -11.40
N GLY A 386 -18.88 18.01 -12.24
CA GLY A 386 -19.28 18.10 -13.64
C GLY A 386 -18.22 18.63 -14.60
N VAL A 387 -17.00 18.85 -14.13
CA VAL A 387 -15.91 19.41 -14.95
C VAL A 387 -15.30 18.37 -15.89
N PHE A 388 -14.83 17.24 -15.36
CA PHE A 388 -14.23 16.21 -16.19
C PHE A 388 -15.27 15.37 -16.92
N ASP A 389 -14.99 15.10 -18.21
CA ASP A 389 -15.72 14.14 -19.04
C ASP A 389 -14.77 12.98 -19.42
N PHE A 390 -15.09 11.78 -18.97
CA PHE A 390 -14.25 10.60 -19.15
C PHE A 390 -14.46 9.84 -20.46
N VAL A 391 -15.13 10.45 -21.44
CA VAL A 391 -15.35 9.87 -22.77
C VAL A 391 -15.08 10.85 -23.92
N THR A 392 -14.88 12.13 -23.63
CA THR A 392 -14.68 13.18 -24.65
C THR A 392 -13.20 13.56 -24.71
N PRO A 393 -12.48 13.18 -25.77
CA PRO A 393 -11.08 13.61 -25.97
C PRO A 393 -11.00 15.09 -26.36
N TYR A 394 -9.81 15.67 -26.15
CA TYR A 394 -9.49 16.97 -26.74
C TYR A 394 -9.40 16.90 -28.26
N PRO A 395 -9.56 18.03 -28.98
CA PRO A 395 -9.63 18.04 -30.45
C PRO A 395 -8.36 17.54 -31.16
N ASP A 396 -7.21 17.59 -30.50
CA ASP A 396 -5.89 17.15 -31.04
C ASP A 396 -5.52 15.73 -30.61
N TYR A 397 -6.40 15.05 -29.88
CA TYR A 397 -6.24 13.66 -29.48
C TYR A 397 -7.27 12.75 -30.16
N ASP A 398 -6.83 12.06 -31.21
CA ASP A 398 -7.64 11.07 -31.90
C ASP A 398 -7.51 9.69 -31.23
N ILE A 399 -8.45 9.37 -30.31
CA ILE A 399 -8.43 8.13 -29.55
C ILE A 399 -8.54 6.88 -30.45
N ASP A 400 -9.32 6.95 -31.54
CA ASP A 400 -9.47 5.84 -32.49
C ASP A 400 -8.13 5.55 -33.18
N GLU A 401 -7.42 6.58 -33.64
CA GLU A 401 -6.11 6.46 -34.28
C GLU A 401 -5.02 5.98 -33.29
N VAL A 402 -4.98 6.55 -32.08
CA VAL A 402 -3.98 6.18 -31.07
C VAL A 402 -4.13 4.70 -30.66
N VAL A 403 -5.35 4.24 -30.42
CA VAL A 403 -5.62 2.83 -30.08
C VAL A 403 -5.31 1.90 -31.23
N ARG A 404 -5.68 2.27 -32.48
CA ARG A 404 -5.36 1.49 -33.66
C ARG A 404 -3.84 1.34 -33.82
N TYR A 405 -3.12 2.45 -33.69
CA TYR A 405 -1.67 2.49 -33.83
C TYR A 405 -0.96 1.68 -32.74
N GLY A 406 -1.39 1.84 -31.48
CA GLY A 406 -0.86 1.03 -30.36
C GLY A 406 -1.03 -0.46 -30.60
N LYS A 407 -2.22 -0.90 -31.03
CA LYS A 407 -2.48 -2.31 -31.38
C LYS A 407 -1.58 -2.81 -32.49
N GLU A 408 -1.34 -2.03 -33.54
CA GLU A 408 -0.43 -2.39 -34.64
C GLU A 408 1.01 -2.58 -34.16
N LYS A 409 1.42 -1.81 -33.15
CA LYS A 409 2.76 -1.85 -32.56
C LYS A 409 2.89 -2.84 -31.40
N GLY A 410 1.78 -3.44 -30.94
CA GLY A 410 1.77 -4.33 -29.79
C GLY A 410 1.87 -3.61 -28.44
N VAL A 411 1.50 -2.33 -28.38
CA VAL A 411 1.52 -1.49 -27.19
C VAL A 411 0.09 -1.16 -26.76
N GLN A 412 -0.22 -1.35 -25.48
CA GLN A 412 -1.52 -1.03 -24.92
C GLN A 412 -1.59 0.45 -24.49
N ILE A 413 -2.76 1.05 -24.58
CA ILE A 413 -3.01 2.36 -23.98
C ILE A 413 -3.54 2.13 -22.55
N ILE A 414 -2.90 2.76 -21.57
CA ILE A 414 -3.37 2.87 -20.20
C ILE A 414 -4.18 4.17 -20.11
N MET A 415 -5.45 4.02 -19.75
CA MET A 415 -6.36 5.15 -19.63
C MET A 415 -6.03 5.96 -18.37
N HIS A 416 -6.25 7.28 -18.43
CA HIS A 416 -6.16 8.16 -17.27
C HIS A 416 -7.51 8.78 -16.95
N HIS A 417 -7.93 8.70 -15.68
CA HIS A 417 -9.13 9.32 -15.15
C HIS A 417 -8.77 10.21 -13.96
N GLU A 418 -8.39 11.48 -14.21
CA GLU A 418 -8.31 12.46 -13.13
C GLU A 418 -9.71 12.88 -12.73
N THR A 419 -10.06 12.73 -11.47
CA THR A 419 -11.39 13.06 -10.95
C THR A 419 -11.44 14.44 -10.30
N SER A 420 -10.29 15.05 -10.01
CA SER A 420 -10.16 16.25 -9.18
C SER A 420 -10.94 16.13 -7.85
N ALA A 421 -10.93 14.91 -7.30
CA ALA A 421 -11.68 14.53 -6.10
C ALA A 421 -13.22 14.75 -6.16
N ALA A 422 -13.80 15.01 -7.36
CA ALA A 422 -15.23 15.14 -7.58
C ALA A 422 -15.87 13.76 -7.76
N THR A 423 -16.09 13.06 -6.66
CA THR A 423 -16.42 11.64 -6.64
C THR A 423 -17.79 11.30 -7.18
N GLU A 424 -18.77 12.20 -7.03
CA GLU A 424 -20.11 12.00 -7.60
C GLU A 424 -20.09 12.10 -9.12
N THR A 425 -19.33 13.05 -9.68
CA THR A 425 -19.11 13.19 -11.13
C THR A 425 -18.54 11.91 -11.70
N TYR A 426 -17.47 11.39 -11.07
CA TYR A 426 -16.85 10.15 -11.51
C TYR A 426 -17.80 8.95 -11.38
N THR A 427 -18.48 8.80 -10.24
CA THR A 427 -19.42 7.69 -10.01
C THR A 427 -20.54 7.64 -11.07
N LYS A 428 -21.07 8.80 -11.50
CA LYS A 428 -22.10 8.91 -12.54
C LYS A 428 -21.59 8.48 -13.91
N GLN A 429 -20.30 8.69 -14.21
CA GLN A 429 -19.71 8.42 -15.52
C GLN A 429 -18.98 7.06 -15.62
N GLN A 430 -18.67 6.39 -14.51
CA GLN A 430 -17.87 5.17 -14.48
C GLN A 430 -18.33 4.09 -15.46
N ASP A 431 -19.63 3.81 -15.53
CA ASP A 431 -20.14 2.76 -16.44
C ASP A 431 -19.87 3.11 -17.91
N THR A 432 -20.04 4.37 -18.31
CA THR A 432 -19.77 4.85 -19.66
C THR A 432 -18.27 4.87 -19.96
N ALA A 433 -17.46 5.33 -19.01
CA ALA A 433 -16.02 5.40 -19.14
C ALA A 433 -15.37 4.00 -19.25
N TYR A 434 -15.77 3.07 -18.39
CA TYR A 434 -15.27 1.69 -18.46
C TYR A 434 -15.80 0.94 -19.70
N ALA A 435 -17.03 1.21 -20.15
CA ALA A 435 -17.52 0.65 -21.41
C ALA A 435 -16.73 1.17 -22.62
N LEU A 436 -16.28 2.43 -22.62
CA LEU A 436 -15.39 2.98 -23.62
C LEU A 436 -14.04 2.22 -23.63
N MET A 437 -13.46 1.99 -22.46
CA MET A 437 -12.23 1.21 -22.32
C MET A 437 -12.40 -0.21 -22.85
N GLN A 438 -13.48 -0.90 -22.47
CA GLN A 438 -13.79 -2.24 -22.94
C GLN A 438 -13.94 -2.29 -24.47
N LYS A 439 -14.63 -1.29 -25.07
CA LYS A 439 -14.76 -1.15 -26.54
C LYS A 439 -13.41 -1.11 -27.23
N TYR A 440 -12.45 -0.45 -26.63
CA TYR A 440 -11.09 -0.30 -27.18
C TYR A 440 -10.12 -1.41 -26.75
N GLY A 441 -10.52 -2.30 -25.84
CA GLY A 441 -9.65 -3.33 -25.27
C GLY A 441 -8.51 -2.76 -24.42
N MET A 442 -8.82 -1.71 -23.67
CA MET A 442 -7.92 -1.11 -22.67
C MET A 442 -8.22 -1.75 -21.30
N HIS A 443 -7.22 -2.41 -20.73
CA HIS A 443 -7.40 -3.22 -19.52
C HIS A 443 -6.77 -2.60 -18.26
N ALA A 444 -6.31 -1.36 -18.32
CA ALA A 444 -5.76 -0.66 -17.17
C ALA A 444 -6.14 0.82 -17.18
N VAL A 445 -6.45 1.36 -16.00
CA VAL A 445 -6.69 2.78 -15.76
C VAL A 445 -5.85 3.26 -14.60
N LYS A 446 -5.19 4.43 -14.76
CA LYS A 446 -4.68 5.26 -13.68
C LYS A 446 -5.79 6.25 -13.30
N SER A 447 -6.24 6.23 -12.03
CA SER A 447 -7.27 7.17 -11.56
C SER A 447 -6.68 8.10 -10.51
N GLY A 448 -6.84 9.43 -10.69
CA GLY A 448 -6.38 10.46 -9.77
C GLY A 448 -7.54 11.08 -8.95
N TYR A 449 -7.23 11.55 -7.75
CA TYR A 449 -8.18 12.19 -6.83
C TYR A 449 -7.55 13.42 -6.17
N VAL A 450 -6.89 14.25 -6.98
CA VAL A 450 -6.18 15.45 -6.50
C VAL A 450 -7.14 16.43 -5.82
N GLY A 451 -6.77 16.88 -4.62
CA GLY A 451 -7.46 17.92 -3.87
C GLY A 451 -8.40 17.40 -2.79
N LYS A 452 -9.17 18.32 -2.19
CA LYS A 452 -10.15 17.97 -1.15
C LYS A 452 -11.34 17.26 -1.77
N ILE A 453 -11.84 16.23 -1.07
CA ILE A 453 -12.99 15.47 -1.54
C ILE A 453 -14.25 16.34 -1.72
N LEU A 454 -14.95 16.10 -2.83
CA LEU A 454 -16.33 16.47 -3.02
C LEU A 454 -17.19 15.19 -2.98
N PRO A 455 -18.25 15.15 -2.15
CA PRO A 455 -18.84 16.27 -1.39
C PRO A 455 -17.96 16.77 -0.23
N LYS A 456 -18.00 18.10 -0.01
CA LYS A 456 -17.23 18.77 1.03
C LYS A 456 -17.52 18.17 2.42
N GLY A 457 -16.48 18.02 3.23
CA GLY A 457 -16.55 17.44 4.57
C GLY A 457 -16.33 15.92 4.60
N GLU A 458 -16.20 15.28 3.45
CA GLU A 458 -15.67 13.92 3.34
C GLU A 458 -14.14 13.95 3.18
N TYR A 459 -13.48 12.87 3.58
CA TYR A 459 -12.02 12.72 3.52
C TYR A 459 -11.65 11.42 2.81
N HIS A 460 -10.47 11.39 2.16
CA HIS A 460 -9.99 10.22 1.39
C HIS A 460 -9.98 8.92 2.22
N HIS A 461 -9.77 8.99 3.53
CA HIS A 461 -9.69 7.83 4.41
C HIS A 461 -10.96 7.61 5.25
N GLY A 462 -12.01 8.43 5.08
CA GLY A 462 -13.33 8.20 5.69
C GLY A 462 -14.10 7.03 5.04
N GLN A 463 -15.12 6.51 5.73
CA GLN A 463 -15.91 5.37 5.23
C GLN A 463 -16.53 5.64 3.85
N TYR A 464 -16.95 6.87 3.57
CA TYR A 464 -17.52 7.28 2.27
C TYR A 464 -16.52 6.97 1.14
N MET A 465 -15.28 7.41 1.27
CA MET A 465 -14.25 7.22 0.25
C MET A 465 -13.72 5.79 0.20
N VAL A 466 -13.59 5.10 1.34
CA VAL A 466 -13.28 3.65 1.35
C VAL A 466 -14.28 2.90 0.46
N ASN A 467 -15.58 3.20 0.61
CA ASN A 467 -16.63 2.60 -0.21
C ASN A 467 -16.53 3.03 -1.67
N HIS A 468 -16.22 4.29 -1.94
CA HIS A 468 -16.04 4.80 -3.31
C HIS A 468 -14.91 4.07 -4.05
N TYR A 469 -13.70 4.01 -3.47
CA TYR A 469 -12.55 3.32 -4.09
C TYR A 469 -12.82 1.83 -4.32
N ASN A 470 -13.38 1.15 -3.32
CA ASN A 470 -13.67 -0.28 -3.44
C ASN A 470 -14.75 -0.53 -4.51
N ASN A 471 -15.80 0.27 -4.54
CA ASN A 471 -16.86 0.15 -5.54
C ASN A 471 -16.37 0.48 -6.95
N ALA A 472 -15.50 1.49 -7.11
CA ALA A 472 -14.90 1.82 -8.40
C ALA A 472 -14.10 0.64 -8.96
N ALA A 473 -13.26 0.00 -8.12
CA ALA A 473 -12.49 -1.18 -8.52
C ALA A 473 -13.39 -2.40 -8.84
N ILE A 474 -14.41 -2.66 -8.01
CA ILE A 474 -15.37 -3.75 -8.25
C ILE A 474 -16.17 -3.51 -9.54
N LYS A 475 -16.54 -2.27 -9.82
CA LYS A 475 -17.23 -1.88 -11.05
C LYS A 475 -16.29 -2.05 -12.26
N ALA A 476 -15.04 -1.56 -12.17
CA ALA A 476 -14.03 -1.68 -13.22
C ALA A 476 -13.78 -3.13 -13.63
N ALA A 477 -13.76 -4.07 -12.66
CA ALA A 477 -13.61 -5.50 -12.93
C ALA A 477 -14.70 -6.08 -13.84
N LYS A 478 -15.93 -5.54 -13.80
CA LYS A 478 -17.03 -5.98 -14.68
C LYS A 478 -16.78 -5.66 -16.16
N TYR A 479 -15.90 -4.70 -16.42
CA TYR A 479 -15.48 -4.27 -17.76
C TYR A 479 -14.06 -4.75 -18.09
N GLU A 480 -13.50 -5.66 -17.29
CA GLU A 480 -12.14 -6.17 -17.45
C GLU A 480 -11.09 -5.05 -17.37
N VAL A 481 -11.23 -4.16 -16.39
CA VAL A 481 -10.33 -3.03 -16.15
C VAL A 481 -9.65 -3.17 -14.80
N ALA A 482 -8.32 -3.10 -14.81
CA ALA A 482 -7.47 -3.02 -13.63
C ALA A 482 -7.25 -1.55 -13.23
N VAL A 483 -7.16 -1.29 -11.92
CA VAL A 483 -7.10 0.05 -11.36
C VAL A 483 -5.77 0.30 -10.66
N ASN A 484 -5.06 1.33 -11.10
CA ASN A 484 -3.92 1.95 -10.42
C ASN A 484 -4.39 3.31 -9.88
N ALA A 485 -4.55 3.45 -8.56
CA ALA A 485 -5.12 4.64 -7.95
C ALA A 485 -4.04 5.58 -7.40
N HIS A 486 -4.15 6.87 -7.74
CA HIS A 486 -3.37 7.98 -7.19
C HIS A 486 -4.22 8.79 -6.19
N GLU A 487 -3.59 9.48 -5.25
CA GLU A 487 -4.18 10.03 -4.02
C GLU A 487 -5.15 9.01 -3.38
N PRO A 488 -4.73 7.76 -3.21
CA PRO A 488 -5.61 6.66 -2.85
C PRO A 488 -5.82 6.58 -1.34
N ILE A 489 -6.85 5.86 -0.93
CA ILE A 489 -6.82 5.27 0.40
C ILE A 489 -5.63 4.30 0.49
N LYS A 490 -5.10 4.11 1.69
CA LYS A 490 -4.01 3.14 1.92
C LYS A 490 -4.36 1.74 1.41
N ALA A 491 -3.36 1.01 0.93
CA ALA A 491 -3.50 -0.39 0.58
C ALA A 491 -3.66 -1.25 1.85
N THR A 492 -4.54 -2.25 1.81
CA THR A 492 -4.85 -3.14 2.94
C THR A 492 -4.96 -4.61 2.50
N GLY A 493 -4.27 -4.98 1.43
CA GLY A 493 -4.22 -6.34 0.91
C GLY A 493 -5.43 -6.78 0.09
N LEU A 494 -6.39 -5.89 -0.20
CA LEU A 494 -7.59 -6.19 -0.98
C LEU A 494 -7.31 -6.73 -2.39
N ARG A 495 -6.09 -6.56 -2.89
CA ARG A 495 -5.63 -7.16 -4.16
C ARG A 495 -5.66 -8.70 -4.17
N ARG A 496 -5.75 -9.37 -3.01
CA ARG A 496 -6.04 -10.81 -2.94
C ARG A 496 -7.49 -11.08 -3.34
N THR A 497 -8.43 -10.29 -2.81
CA THR A 497 -9.87 -10.45 -3.03
C THR A 497 -10.31 -9.91 -4.39
N TYR A 498 -9.73 -8.78 -4.79
CA TYR A 498 -9.99 -8.08 -6.06
C TYR A 498 -8.65 -7.82 -6.76
N PRO A 499 -8.10 -8.83 -7.48
CA PRO A 499 -6.80 -8.70 -8.12
C PRO A 499 -6.67 -7.55 -9.13
N ASN A 500 -7.77 -7.02 -9.64
CA ASN A 500 -7.76 -5.84 -10.49
C ASN A 500 -7.41 -4.53 -9.76
N ILE A 501 -7.24 -4.54 -8.44
CA ILE A 501 -6.56 -3.47 -7.69
C ILE A 501 -5.06 -3.73 -7.81
N ILE A 502 -4.42 -3.14 -8.83
CA ILE A 502 -3.05 -3.54 -9.22
C ILE A 502 -1.98 -2.75 -8.49
N SER A 503 -2.15 -1.44 -8.35
CA SER A 503 -1.18 -0.58 -7.68
C SER A 503 -1.87 0.65 -7.06
N ARG A 504 -1.16 1.34 -6.20
CA ARG A 504 -1.57 2.62 -5.60
C ARG A 504 -0.34 3.47 -5.36
N GLU A 505 -0.47 4.78 -5.53
CA GLU A 505 0.57 5.70 -5.09
C GLU A 505 0.68 5.72 -3.55
N GLY A 506 -0.01 6.62 -2.88
CA GLY A 506 -0.12 6.71 -1.42
C GLY A 506 1.23 6.94 -0.71
N LEU A 507 2.09 7.74 -1.32
CA LEU A 507 3.35 8.23 -0.75
C LEU A 507 3.75 9.51 -1.50
N ARG A 508 4.73 10.23 -0.95
CA ARG A 508 5.36 11.32 -1.70
C ARG A 508 6.18 10.74 -2.86
N GLY A 509 5.62 10.85 -4.07
CA GLY A 509 6.11 10.21 -5.30
C GLY A 509 7.24 10.96 -6.00
N GLN A 510 7.66 10.45 -7.14
CA GLN A 510 8.75 11.02 -7.97
C GLN A 510 8.45 12.45 -8.44
N GLU A 511 7.21 12.79 -8.68
CA GLU A 511 6.77 14.09 -9.17
C GLU A 511 7.14 15.26 -8.25
N PHE A 512 7.22 15.02 -6.94
CA PHE A 512 7.65 16.02 -5.96
C PHE A 512 9.06 16.53 -6.24
N ASN A 513 9.91 15.73 -6.85
CA ASN A 513 11.24 16.15 -7.27
C ASN A 513 11.18 17.26 -8.33
N ALA A 514 10.10 17.34 -9.13
CA ALA A 514 9.97 18.32 -10.18
C ALA A 514 9.40 19.68 -9.73
N TRP A 515 8.64 19.72 -8.62
CA TRP A 515 7.91 20.94 -8.27
C TRP A 515 7.92 21.30 -6.78
N ALA A 516 8.37 20.43 -5.89
CA ALA A 516 8.39 20.75 -4.47
C ALA A 516 9.45 21.80 -4.14
N SER A 517 9.05 22.79 -3.34
CA SER A 517 9.92 23.91 -2.96
C SER A 517 10.86 23.58 -1.79
N ASP A 518 10.72 22.41 -1.19
CA ASP A 518 11.52 21.93 -0.06
C ASP A 518 12.73 21.07 -0.48
N GLY A 519 13.02 20.98 -1.79
CA GLY A 519 14.14 20.21 -2.32
C GLY A 519 13.78 18.81 -2.84
N GLY A 520 12.48 18.45 -2.85
CA GLY A 520 12.03 17.14 -3.34
C GLY A 520 12.19 16.01 -2.31
N ASN A 521 12.37 14.79 -2.80
CA ASN A 521 12.53 13.60 -1.95
C ASN A 521 14.00 13.43 -1.58
N PRO A 522 14.39 13.47 -0.29
CA PRO A 522 15.78 13.25 0.10
C PRO A 522 16.19 11.78 -0.10
N PRO A 523 17.51 11.47 -0.18
CA PRO A 523 18.00 10.10 -0.45
C PRO A 523 17.46 9.03 0.50
N GLU A 524 17.27 9.32 1.79
CA GLU A 524 16.75 8.38 2.78
C GLU A 524 15.26 8.04 2.60
N HIS A 525 14.52 8.81 1.77
CA HIS A 525 13.07 8.61 1.62
C HIS A 525 12.71 7.20 1.15
N LEU A 526 13.33 6.70 0.09
CA LEU A 526 12.99 5.39 -0.46
C LEU A 526 13.48 4.21 0.38
N PRO A 527 14.66 4.23 1.01
CA PRO A 527 15.01 3.27 2.05
C PRO A 527 14.03 3.18 3.22
N ILE A 528 13.37 4.28 3.61
CA ILE A 528 12.29 4.25 4.61
C ILE A 528 11.01 3.68 3.99
N VAL A 529 10.63 4.11 2.80
CA VAL A 529 9.40 3.64 2.10
C VAL A 529 9.40 2.13 1.92
N ALA A 530 10.54 1.51 1.63
CA ALA A 530 10.67 0.06 1.46
C ALA A 530 10.24 -0.74 2.71
N PHE A 531 10.42 -0.18 3.89
CA PHE A 531 10.08 -0.82 5.18
C PHE A 531 8.87 -0.19 5.87
N THR A 532 8.14 0.68 5.19
CA THR A 532 6.93 1.33 5.72
C THR A 532 5.80 1.19 4.70
N ARG A 533 5.59 2.15 3.80
CA ARG A 533 4.50 2.17 2.82
C ARG A 533 4.46 0.90 1.95
N MET A 534 5.60 0.35 1.54
CA MET A 534 5.64 -0.84 0.69
C MET A 534 5.11 -2.09 1.39
N LEU A 535 5.13 -2.16 2.73
CA LEU A 535 4.58 -3.29 3.49
C LEU A 535 3.07 -3.44 3.29
N SER A 536 2.37 -2.38 2.92
CA SER A 536 0.92 -2.43 2.63
C SER A 536 0.59 -2.95 1.23
N GLY A 537 1.53 -2.92 0.28
CA GLY A 537 1.35 -3.44 -1.08
C GLY A 537 2.05 -2.62 -2.17
N PRO A 538 1.79 -2.96 -3.45
CA PRO A 538 2.42 -2.34 -4.62
C PRO A 538 2.34 -0.82 -4.64
N ILE A 539 3.36 -0.19 -5.22
CA ILE A 539 3.50 1.27 -5.28
C ILE A 539 3.74 1.71 -6.72
N ASP A 540 2.91 2.62 -7.22
CA ASP A 540 3.20 3.36 -8.46
C ASP A 540 4.05 4.58 -8.13
N PHE A 541 5.37 4.38 -8.08
CA PHE A 541 6.37 5.42 -7.72
C PHE A 541 6.85 6.21 -8.93
N THR A 542 6.70 5.66 -10.14
CA THR A 542 7.16 6.27 -11.40
C THR A 542 8.68 6.47 -11.49
N PRO A 543 9.50 5.39 -11.39
CA PRO A 543 10.96 5.46 -11.44
C PRO A 543 11.50 5.66 -12.85
N GLY A 544 12.84 5.75 -12.96
CA GLY A 544 13.55 5.69 -14.21
C GLY A 544 13.84 7.05 -14.85
N ILE A 545 13.89 8.11 -14.06
CA ILE A 545 14.31 9.42 -14.55
C ILE A 545 15.83 9.39 -14.77
N PHE A 546 16.26 9.58 -16.01
CA PHE A 546 17.67 9.65 -16.42
C PHE A 546 18.19 11.08 -16.50
N ASN A 547 17.31 12.04 -16.88
CA ASN A 547 17.64 13.46 -16.80
C ASN A 547 17.48 13.94 -15.35
N ILE A 548 18.41 13.54 -14.49
CA ILE A 548 18.34 13.73 -13.03
C ILE A 548 18.35 15.20 -12.64
N LYS A 549 19.16 16.03 -13.32
CA LYS A 549 19.20 17.48 -13.14
C LYS A 549 18.35 18.15 -14.20
N PHE A 550 17.40 18.97 -13.77
CA PHE A 550 16.43 19.58 -14.68
C PHE A 550 16.88 20.95 -15.22
N ASP A 551 18.17 21.16 -15.40
CA ASP A 551 18.78 22.45 -15.77
C ASP A 551 18.11 23.16 -16.96
N GLU A 552 17.60 22.37 -17.92
CA GLU A 552 16.90 22.87 -19.09
C GLU A 552 15.48 23.36 -18.79
N TYR A 553 14.84 22.77 -17.78
CA TYR A 553 13.43 22.99 -17.44
C TYR A 553 13.26 23.74 -16.11
N LYS A 554 13.91 23.27 -15.03
CA LYS A 554 13.78 23.79 -13.68
C LYS A 554 15.11 23.76 -12.94
N LYS A 555 15.73 24.92 -12.74
CA LYS A 555 17.10 25.06 -12.22
C LYS A 555 17.26 24.69 -10.75
N ASP A 556 16.18 24.77 -9.97
CA ASP A 556 16.21 24.58 -8.51
C ASP A 556 15.68 23.21 -8.07
N ASN A 557 15.37 22.33 -9.03
CA ASN A 557 14.80 21.01 -8.78
C ASN A 557 15.64 19.92 -9.46
N GLN A 558 15.72 18.77 -8.82
CA GLN A 558 16.38 17.57 -9.34
C GLN A 558 15.82 16.31 -8.68
N VAL A 559 16.13 15.14 -9.23
CA VAL A 559 15.95 13.85 -8.53
C VAL A 559 17.17 13.61 -7.64
N ASN A 560 16.96 13.42 -6.33
CA ASN A 560 18.06 13.28 -5.36
C ASN A 560 18.57 11.83 -5.27
N THR A 561 18.95 11.26 -6.42
CA THR A 561 19.51 9.91 -6.55
C THR A 561 20.55 9.86 -7.64
N THR A 562 21.36 8.81 -7.65
CA THR A 562 22.14 8.48 -8.86
C THR A 562 21.27 7.77 -9.92
N ILE A 563 21.73 7.71 -11.17
CA ILE A 563 21.08 6.94 -12.23
C ILE A 563 21.05 5.43 -11.90
N ALA A 564 22.08 4.91 -11.25
CA ALA A 564 22.12 3.51 -10.82
C ALA A 564 21.04 3.21 -9.79
N GLN A 565 20.74 4.14 -8.88
CA GLN A 565 19.61 4.00 -7.96
C GLN A 565 18.27 4.00 -8.72
N GLN A 566 18.08 4.89 -9.74
CA GLN A 566 16.85 4.89 -10.55
C GLN A 566 16.60 3.54 -11.23
N LEU A 567 17.65 2.86 -11.68
CA LEU A 567 17.52 1.48 -12.20
C LEU A 567 17.15 0.48 -11.11
N ALA A 568 17.77 0.58 -9.93
CA ALA A 568 17.50 -0.31 -8.81
C ALA A 568 16.04 -0.27 -8.35
N LEU A 569 15.37 0.87 -8.50
CA LEU A 569 13.98 1.04 -8.07
C LEU A 569 13.00 0.12 -8.79
N TYR A 570 13.29 -0.33 -10.01
CA TYR A 570 12.45 -1.32 -10.71
C TYR A 570 12.38 -2.67 -9.99
N VAL A 571 13.38 -2.97 -9.17
CA VAL A 571 13.42 -4.20 -8.35
C VAL A 571 12.99 -3.92 -6.92
N VAL A 572 13.46 -2.81 -6.34
CA VAL A 572 13.21 -2.51 -4.91
C VAL A 572 11.75 -2.12 -4.70
N ILE A 573 11.23 -1.15 -5.45
CA ILE A 573 9.84 -0.68 -5.32
C ILE A 573 8.95 -1.48 -6.26
N TYR A 574 8.17 -2.39 -5.69
CA TYR A 574 7.33 -3.29 -6.49
C TYR A 574 6.07 -2.61 -7.01
N SER A 575 5.82 -2.78 -8.31
CA SER A 575 4.52 -2.53 -8.95
C SER A 575 4.31 -3.49 -10.13
N PRO A 576 3.12 -4.06 -10.34
CA PRO A 576 2.82 -4.85 -11.55
C PRO A 576 2.65 -3.97 -12.79
N VAL A 577 2.54 -2.66 -12.60
CA VAL A 577 2.62 -1.64 -13.64
C VAL A 577 3.76 -0.70 -13.27
N GLN A 578 4.88 -0.80 -13.97
CA GLN A 578 6.10 -0.07 -13.61
C GLN A 578 6.45 0.95 -14.69
N MET A 579 6.46 2.23 -14.33
CA MET A 579 6.69 3.29 -15.30
C MET A 579 8.17 3.43 -15.66
N ALA A 580 8.44 3.64 -16.93
CA ALA A 580 9.66 4.28 -17.42
C ALA A 580 9.30 5.76 -17.63
N ALA A 581 9.55 6.57 -16.60
CA ALA A 581 8.86 7.84 -16.42
C ALA A 581 9.44 9.02 -17.19
N ASP A 582 10.69 8.90 -17.66
CA ASP A 582 11.39 10.00 -18.35
C ASP A 582 10.92 10.20 -19.81
N LEU A 583 11.38 11.27 -20.41
CA LEU A 583 11.11 11.60 -21.81
C LEU A 583 11.87 10.67 -22.75
N VAL A 584 11.30 10.45 -23.93
CA VAL A 584 11.87 9.57 -24.96
C VAL A 584 13.31 9.97 -25.31
N GLU A 585 13.57 11.26 -25.52
CA GLU A 585 14.90 11.78 -25.87
C GLU A 585 15.96 11.52 -24.79
N HIS A 586 15.58 11.53 -23.50
CA HIS A 586 16.53 11.26 -22.42
C HIS A 586 16.94 9.79 -22.38
N TYR A 587 16.01 8.89 -22.68
CA TYR A 587 16.31 7.46 -22.82
C TYR A 587 17.15 7.15 -24.04
N GLU A 588 16.84 7.78 -25.18
CA GLU A 588 17.62 7.60 -26.43
C GLU A 588 19.05 8.12 -26.32
N ALA A 589 19.27 9.15 -25.49
CA ALA A 589 20.60 9.65 -25.16
C ALA A 589 21.42 8.71 -24.26
N ASN A 590 20.76 7.79 -23.55
CA ASN A 590 21.38 6.87 -22.57
C ASN A 590 21.03 5.39 -22.85
N PRO A 591 21.40 4.84 -24.00
CA PRO A 591 20.96 3.50 -24.42
C PRO A 591 21.52 2.35 -23.57
N GLU A 592 22.68 2.52 -22.93
CA GLU A 592 23.31 1.47 -22.12
C GLU A 592 22.54 1.24 -20.79
N PRO A 593 22.27 2.26 -19.95
CA PRO A 593 21.43 2.06 -18.77
C PRO A 593 19.97 1.72 -19.12
N LEU A 594 19.42 2.22 -20.25
CA LEU A 594 18.10 1.85 -20.73
C LEU A 594 17.96 0.32 -20.93
N GLN A 595 19.05 -0.40 -21.23
CA GLN A 595 19.01 -1.85 -21.42
C GLN A 595 18.48 -2.58 -20.18
N PHE A 596 18.81 -2.11 -18.96
CA PHE A 596 18.25 -2.68 -17.75
C PHE A 596 16.72 -2.57 -17.71
N ILE A 597 16.17 -1.38 -18.04
CA ILE A 597 14.70 -1.18 -18.09
C ILE A 597 14.05 -2.09 -19.12
N LYS A 598 14.70 -2.38 -20.24
CA LYS A 598 14.20 -3.30 -21.27
C LYS A 598 14.13 -4.74 -20.74
N ASP A 599 15.13 -5.16 -19.97
CA ASP A 599 15.31 -6.54 -19.51
C ASP A 599 14.50 -6.87 -18.25
N VAL A 600 14.38 -5.92 -17.30
CA VAL A 600 13.77 -6.18 -16.01
C VAL A 600 12.29 -6.56 -16.12
N GLY A 601 11.88 -7.58 -15.36
CA GLY A 601 10.50 -8.01 -15.24
C GLY A 601 9.66 -7.14 -14.28
N VAL A 602 8.36 -7.41 -14.25
CA VAL A 602 7.39 -6.76 -13.33
C VAL A 602 6.44 -7.74 -12.68
N ASP A 603 6.55 -9.03 -12.98
CA ASP A 603 5.76 -10.10 -12.37
C ASP A 603 6.68 -11.21 -11.87
N TRP A 604 6.62 -11.47 -10.57
CA TRP A 604 7.67 -12.19 -9.88
C TRP A 604 7.21 -13.55 -9.37
N GLN A 605 8.02 -14.57 -9.61
CA GLN A 605 7.84 -15.90 -9.05
C GLN A 605 8.27 -15.94 -7.59
N GLU A 606 9.36 -15.24 -7.27
CA GLU A 606 9.99 -15.25 -5.95
C GLU A 606 10.66 -13.91 -5.65
N THR A 607 10.58 -13.49 -4.40
CA THR A 607 11.29 -12.32 -3.85
C THR A 607 12.13 -12.75 -2.66
N LYS A 608 13.37 -12.29 -2.63
CA LYS A 608 14.31 -12.42 -1.51
C LYS A 608 14.86 -11.07 -1.13
N VAL A 609 14.81 -10.73 0.14
CA VAL A 609 15.50 -9.54 0.66
C VAL A 609 16.86 -9.96 1.20
N LEU A 610 17.91 -9.60 0.49
CA LEU A 610 19.27 -10.09 0.77
C LEU A 610 19.86 -9.44 2.01
N ASN A 611 19.58 -8.17 2.21
CA ASN A 611 19.98 -7.38 3.38
C ASN A 611 19.18 -6.07 3.43
N GLY A 612 19.20 -5.40 4.59
CA GLY A 612 18.57 -4.10 4.76
C GLY A 612 18.57 -3.63 6.20
N VAL A 613 18.54 -2.32 6.34
CA VAL A 613 18.33 -1.59 7.60
C VAL A 613 17.31 -0.49 7.33
N VAL A 614 16.28 -0.41 8.13
CA VAL A 614 15.19 0.56 7.95
C VAL A 614 15.72 1.98 7.92
N GLY A 615 15.48 2.68 6.83
CA GLY A 615 15.90 4.08 6.62
C GLY A 615 17.31 4.23 6.05
N ASP A 616 18.12 3.19 6.09
CA ASP A 616 19.51 3.27 5.66
C ASP A 616 19.72 2.67 4.24
N TYR A 617 19.36 1.41 4.05
CA TYR A 617 19.56 0.72 2.76
C TYR A 617 18.72 -0.55 2.67
N VAL A 618 18.54 -1.04 1.43
CA VAL A 618 17.91 -2.33 1.16
C VAL A 618 18.43 -2.93 -0.14
N THR A 619 18.57 -4.27 -0.18
CA THR A 619 18.88 -5.03 -1.39
C THR A 619 17.87 -6.15 -1.57
N ILE A 620 17.23 -6.18 -2.73
CA ILE A 620 16.18 -7.17 -3.06
C ILE A 620 16.57 -7.91 -4.34
N ALA A 621 16.39 -9.23 -4.34
CA ALA A 621 16.47 -10.09 -5.51
C ALA A 621 15.10 -10.64 -5.86
N ARG A 622 14.74 -10.60 -7.15
CA ARG A 622 13.44 -11.09 -7.65
C ARG A 622 13.62 -11.99 -8.85
N LYS A 623 12.94 -13.14 -8.85
CA LYS A 623 12.89 -14.07 -9.97
C LYS A 623 11.67 -13.79 -10.84
N GLU A 624 11.87 -13.50 -12.11
CA GLU A 624 10.78 -13.27 -13.05
C GLU A 624 10.05 -14.58 -13.40
N ARG A 625 8.73 -14.54 -13.55
CA ARG A 625 7.89 -15.73 -13.80
C ARG A 625 8.08 -16.35 -15.18
N GLU A 626 8.20 -15.53 -16.23
CA GLU A 626 8.22 -16.02 -17.61
C GLU A 626 9.59 -16.57 -18.00
N THR A 627 10.65 -15.84 -17.72
CA THR A 627 12.01 -16.16 -18.15
C THR A 627 12.78 -16.98 -17.13
N GLY A 628 12.42 -16.91 -15.85
CA GLY A 628 13.20 -17.45 -14.74
C GLY A 628 14.51 -16.72 -14.50
N HIS A 629 14.71 -15.55 -15.11
CA HIS A 629 15.83 -14.65 -14.83
C HIS A 629 15.67 -14.03 -13.44
N TRP A 630 16.81 -13.69 -12.83
CA TRP A 630 16.82 -12.97 -11.59
C TRP A 630 17.24 -11.51 -11.82
N PHE A 631 16.67 -10.63 -11.03
CA PHE A 631 17.05 -9.22 -11.02
C PHE A 631 17.31 -8.79 -9.58
N VAL A 632 18.41 -8.06 -9.36
CA VAL A 632 18.79 -7.56 -8.03
C VAL A 632 18.83 -6.04 -8.09
N GLY A 633 18.24 -5.39 -7.09
CA GLY A 633 18.31 -3.94 -6.90
C GLY A 633 18.77 -3.63 -5.48
N GLY A 634 19.68 -2.69 -5.33
CA GLY A 634 20.11 -2.16 -4.04
C GLY A 634 20.13 -0.64 -4.04
N ILE A 635 19.60 -0.03 -2.98
CA ILE A 635 19.55 1.42 -2.78
C ILE A 635 20.08 1.81 -1.41
N THR A 636 20.62 3.02 -1.28
CA THR A 636 21.11 3.58 -0.01
C THR A 636 20.61 5.00 0.21
N ASP A 637 20.68 5.47 1.45
CA ASP A 637 20.41 6.83 1.88
C ASP A 637 21.56 7.79 1.43
N GLU A 638 21.72 8.93 2.09
CA GLU A 638 22.77 9.92 1.85
C GLU A 638 24.18 9.44 2.25
N ASN A 639 24.31 8.23 2.80
CA ASN A 639 25.60 7.67 3.22
C ASN A 639 26.08 6.61 2.23
N SER A 640 27.33 6.73 1.78
CA SER A 640 27.96 5.70 0.94
C SER A 640 28.20 4.41 1.71
N ARG A 641 28.07 3.26 1.02
CA ARG A 641 28.18 1.93 1.63
C ARG A 641 28.96 0.95 0.76
N THR A 642 29.50 -0.08 1.41
CA THR A 642 30.03 -1.24 0.71
C THR A 642 29.26 -2.48 1.18
N LEU A 643 28.56 -3.14 0.27
CA LEU A 643 27.77 -4.32 0.54
C LEU A 643 28.44 -5.58 0.00
N GLN A 644 28.29 -6.68 0.72
CA GLN A 644 28.63 -8.01 0.23
C GLN A 644 27.35 -8.74 -0.13
N LEU A 645 27.25 -9.18 -1.38
CA LEU A 645 26.12 -9.95 -1.88
C LEU A 645 26.50 -11.43 -1.93
N ASP A 646 25.59 -12.26 -1.42
CA ASP A 646 25.63 -13.71 -1.51
C ASP A 646 24.56 -14.16 -2.52
N PHE A 647 24.95 -15.01 -3.46
CA PHE A 647 24.06 -15.48 -4.52
C PHE A 647 23.46 -16.88 -4.25
N SER A 648 23.43 -17.30 -2.98
CA SER A 648 22.88 -18.60 -2.56
C SER A 648 21.42 -18.84 -2.96
N PHE A 649 20.70 -17.80 -3.35
CA PHE A 649 19.34 -17.86 -3.87
C PHE A 649 19.25 -18.37 -5.33
N LEU A 650 20.35 -18.38 -6.08
CA LEU A 650 20.39 -18.86 -7.46
C LEU A 650 20.14 -20.36 -7.55
N ASP A 651 19.63 -20.82 -8.70
CA ASP A 651 19.34 -22.22 -8.96
C ASP A 651 20.64 -23.07 -8.94
N ASP A 652 20.55 -24.30 -8.44
CA ASP A 652 21.69 -25.23 -8.36
C ASP A 652 22.19 -25.60 -9.76
N ASN A 653 23.51 -25.64 -9.92
CA ASN A 653 24.20 -26.03 -11.16
C ASN A 653 23.95 -25.14 -12.39
N GLU A 654 23.33 -23.97 -12.19
CA GLU A 654 23.12 -22.99 -13.25
C GLU A 654 24.22 -21.92 -13.24
N THR A 655 24.48 -21.38 -14.43
CA THR A 655 25.38 -20.23 -14.63
C THR A 655 24.59 -19.07 -15.19
N TYR A 656 24.80 -17.90 -14.63
CA TYR A 656 24.11 -16.67 -15.03
C TYR A 656 25.12 -15.69 -15.63
N GLU A 657 24.76 -15.07 -16.76
CA GLU A 657 25.40 -13.87 -17.22
C GLU A 657 24.86 -12.70 -16.39
N ALA A 658 25.72 -12.08 -15.60
CA ALA A 658 25.38 -10.93 -14.79
C ALA A 658 25.78 -9.66 -15.51
N ILE A 659 24.83 -8.76 -15.76
CA ILE A 659 25.06 -7.38 -16.22
C ILE A 659 24.81 -6.49 -15.00
N ILE A 660 25.87 -5.85 -14.52
CA ILE A 660 25.86 -5.06 -13.30
C ILE A 660 25.89 -3.59 -13.68
N TYR A 661 24.90 -2.83 -13.26
CA TYR A 661 24.78 -1.39 -13.38
C TYR A 661 24.97 -0.79 -11.99
N LYS A 662 26.10 -0.16 -11.72
CA LYS A 662 26.44 0.33 -10.38
C LYS A 662 26.98 1.76 -10.44
N ASP A 663 26.95 2.43 -9.31
CA ASP A 663 27.58 3.75 -9.18
C ASP A 663 29.03 3.72 -9.61
N GLY A 664 29.47 4.72 -10.38
CA GLY A 664 30.86 4.93 -10.74
C GLY A 664 31.70 5.38 -9.55
N GLU A 665 33.02 5.47 -9.75
CA GLU A 665 33.96 5.79 -8.68
C GLU A 665 33.70 7.16 -8.03
N ASN A 666 33.22 8.14 -8.82
CA ASN A 666 32.96 9.51 -8.38
C ASN A 666 31.45 9.83 -8.36
N ALA A 667 30.60 8.83 -8.35
CA ALA A 667 29.16 9.03 -8.28
C ALA A 667 28.74 9.70 -6.97
N HIS A 668 27.79 10.61 -7.05
CA HIS A 668 27.15 11.28 -5.92
C HIS A 668 25.80 11.83 -6.36
N TRP A 669 24.76 11.67 -5.55
CA TRP A 669 23.40 12.04 -5.93
C TRP A 669 23.23 13.51 -6.34
N ASP A 670 24.02 14.43 -5.77
CA ASP A 670 23.97 15.86 -6.07
C ASP A 670 25.05 16.27 -7.07
N ASP A 671 26.32 15.98 -6.79
CA ASP A 671 27.43 16.52 -7.58
C ASP A 671 27.63 15.78 -8.93
N ASN A 672 27.48 14.45 -8.95
CA ASN A 672 27.77 13.62 -10.13
C ASN A 672 26.83 12.40 -10.25
N PRO A 673 25.52 12.63 -10.43
CA PRO A 673 24.52 11.55 -10.39
C PRO A 673 24.52 10.63 -11.62
N LEU A 674 25.17 11.02 -12.70
CA LEU A 674 25.18 10.25 -13.96
C LEU A 674 26.42 9.34 -14.10
N ASP A 675 27.33 9.34 -13.12
CA ASP A 675 28.51 8.47 -13.14
C ASP A 675 28.09 7.03 -12.83
N ILE A 676 27.99 6.21 -13.87
CA ILE A 676 27.56 4.81 -13.83
C ILE A 676 28.63 3.92 -14.47
N GLU A 677 28.92 2.80 -13.84
CA GLU A 677 29.76 1.73 -14.37
C GLU A 677 28.92 0.51 -14.73
N ILE A 678 29.13 -0.02 -15.94
CA ILE A 678 28.43 -1.21 -16.44
C ILE A 678 29.46 -2.31 -16.71
N GLU A 679 29.32 -3.44 -16.04
CA GLU A 679 30.22 -4.59 -16.21
C GLU A 679 29.45 -5.89 -16.46
N LYS A 680 30.12 -6.86 -17.10
CA LYS A 680 29.56 -8.20 -17.36
C LYS A 680 30.47 -9.25 -16.77
N ILE A 681 29.92 -10.11 -15.95
CA ILE A 681 30.63 -11.23 -15.33
C ILE A 681 29.74 -12.50 -15.33
N GLU A 682 30.34 -13.65 -15.04
CA GLU A 682 29.59 -14.87 -14.75
C GLU A 682 29.41 -15.07 -13.26
N LEU A 683 28.17 -15.38 -12.83
CA LEU A 683 27.84 -15.68 -11.44
C LEU A 683 27.17 -17.06 -11.32
N LYS A 684 27.39 -17.69 -10.17
CA LYS A 684 26.77 -18.96 -9.75
C LYS A 684 26.31 -18.84 -8.31
N LYS A 685 25.62 -19.85 -7.82
CA LYS A 685 25.07 -19.93 -6.48
C LYS A 685 26.11 -19.70 -5.35
N ASP A 686 27.35 -20.11 -5.56
CA ASP A 686 28.44 -19.95 -4.58
C ASP A 686 29.25 -18.66 -4.75
N SER A 687 28.91 -17.83 -5.71
CA SER A 687 29.56 -16.56 -5.98
C SER A 687 29.30 -15.55 -4.86
N LYS A 688 30.27 -14.66 -4.67
CA LYS A 688 30.15 -13.48 -3.79
C LYS A 688 30.61 -12.24 -4.54
N LEU A 689 29.93 -11.15 -4.35
CA LEU A 689 30.24 -9.88 -4.99
C LEU A 689 30.28 -8.77 -3.94
N THR A 690 31.29 -7.92 -4.03
CA THR A 690 31.38 -6.71 -3.22
C THR A 690 31.01 -5.53 -4.10
N ILE A 691 29.98 -4.76 -3.71
CA ILE A 691 29.52 -3.59 -4.44
C ILE A 691 29.60 -2.37 -3.52
N LYS A 692 30.15 -1.26 -4.05
CA LYS A 692 30.13 0.05 -3.42
C LYS A 692 28.93 0.83 -3.94
N LEU A 693 28.17 1.43 -3.05
CA LEU A 693 27.10 2.40 -3.33
C LEU A 693 27.61 3.80 -2.97
N ALA A 694 27.39 4.76 -3.83
CA ALA A 694 27.67 6.16 -3.56
C ALA A 694 26.62 6.74 -2.59
N GLU A 695 26.80 7.96 -2.15
CA GLU A 695 25.81 8.74 -1.41
C GLU A 695 24.57 8.95 -2.28
N GLY A 696 23.38 8.59 -1.79
CA GLY A 696 22.12 8.57 -2.57
C GLY A 696 22.16 7.65 -3.78
N GLY A 697 23.03 6.65 -3.74
CA GLY A 697 23.33 5.77 -4.86
C GLY A 697 22.71 4.39 -4.79
N GLY A 698 23.09 3.56 -5.74
CA GLY A 698 22.56 2.21 -5.83
C GLY A 698 23.24 1.33 -6.89
N PHE A 699 22.64 0.18 -7.11
CA PHE A 699 23.02 -0.73 -8.19
C PHE A 699 21.83 -1.58 -8.64
N ALA A 700 21.86 -1.99 -9.90
CA ALA A 700 20.94 -2.96 -10.46
C ALA A 700 21.72 -4.07 -11.18
N ILE A 701 21.23 -5.32 -11.11
CA ILE A 701 21.88 -6.48 -11.74
C ILE A 701 20.81 -7.26 -12.51
N SER A 702 21.05 -7.52 -13.80
CA SER A 702 20.34 -8.53 -14.56
C SER A 702 21.12 -9.85 -14.50
N LEU A 703 20.51 -10.91 -14.01
CA LEU A 703 21.08 -12.27 -13.93
C LEU A 703 20.37 -13.13 -14.96
N LEU A 704 20.91 -13.15 -16.17
CA LEU A 704 20.31 -13.87 -17.29
C LEU A 704 20.76 -15.33 -17.28
N LYS A 705 19.83 -16.25 -17.12
CA LYS A 705 20.09 -17.68 -17.12
C LYS A 705 20.54 -18.12 -18.52
N ARG A 706 21.68 -18.81 -18.61
CA ARG A 706 22.23 -19.36 -19.87
C ARG A 706 21.67 -20.71 -20.25
#